data_bd34e483c3c1c4e4e834eb24c960cd88
#
_entry.id   bd34e483c3c1c4e4e834eb24c960cd88
#
_cell.length_a   1.000
_cell.length_b   1.000
_cell.length_c   1.000
_cell.angle_alpha   90.00
_cell.angle_beta   90.00
_cell.angle_gamma   90.00
#
_symmetry.space_group_name_H-M   'P 1'
#
loop_
_entity.id
_entity.type
_entity.pdbx_description
1 polymer ?
#
loop_
_entity_poly.entity_id
_entity_poly.type
_entity_poly.pdbx_seq_one_letter_code
_entity_poly.pdbx_strand_id
1 'polypeptide(L)'
;MSDAVTEFKNKVDVNSFEQLRIGLATADDIRNWSRGEVKKPETINYRTLRPERDGLFCEKTFGPTRDWECYCGKYKRVRFKGIICEKCGVEVTRSKVRRERMGHIELAAPVVHIWYLRGTRSWLAYLLGGLEPRDEIKAKQLEKVIYFAAWLVSSVDADKRHTDMTELEEVLLEDKEQLIKNRERDLKQRQKDAEAELKELEKSGAKDADVRARQKLIDKDLTTITERYGKELDLIQRAHDTFGKMHSRMIVEDEELWREVKDRYGEYFVGGTGAESIKSLIDTIDFDAEEIILRDAIMNGYKGKVLSTQRKQKAIKRLKIIASFNRRDDAGRLVNNPKAMVLDVIPVIPPDLRPMVQLDGGRFATSDLNDLYRRVINRNNRLRRLLDLGAPEIIVNNEKRMLQEASDALFDNGRRGRPVTGPGNRPLKSLSDMLKGKQGRFRQNLLGKRVDYSGRSVIVAGPTLRLQQCGLPKLMALELFKPFVMKRLVDQQLAQNIKSAKRMVERRRPQVWDVLEDVIKEHPVLLNRAPTLHRLGIQAFEPLLVEGKAIQLHPLVCTAFNADFDGDQMAVHLPLSVEAQAEARVLMLSANNILSPASGRPIVTPQQDLVIGGYYLTDQRDGSKGEGHVYRQLYEVVRALDSGDVALHAKIKIAERDDNGKQIYVDTTPGRLLFEERLPAGFVKKFGHIDQTLKKKEFGVIVERLSDHFTKSEIALALDGIKDLCYRYATQSGLTVSVDDVKTPKAKRAILDRHEEDADKVEKQFRRGIITDGERRQQEVRIWTEATREVQEAMQ
;
A
#
# COMPACT_ATOMS: atom_id res chain seq x y z
N MET A 1 16.35 -40.75 11.77
CA MET A 1 16.36 -39.31 11.42
C MET A 1 15.28 -38.91 10.42
N SER A 2 14.76 -39.79 9.57
CA SER A 2 13.67 -39.48 8.62
C SER A 2 12.30 -39.32 9.30
N ASP A 3 12.03 -40.09 10.35
CA ASP A 3 10.70 -40.09 11.00
C ASP A 3 10.45 -38.86 11.87
N ALA A 4 11.49 -38.32 12.52
CA ALA A 4 11.39 -37.10 13.33
C ALA A 4 11.11 -35.83 12.49
N VAL A 5 11.66 -35.75 11.26
CA VAL A 5 11.41 -34.65 10.33
C VAL A 5 9.99 -34.70 9.75
N THR A 6 9.47 -35.90 9.57
CA THR A 6 8.09 -36.13 9.09
C THR A 6 7.05 -35.84 10.18
N GLU A 7 7.36 -36.16 11.43
CA GLU A 7 6.50 -35.83 12.58
C GLU A 7 6.48 -34.31 12.89
N PHE A 8 7.59 -33.59 12.68
CA PHE A 8 7.65 -32.13 12.81
C PHE A 8 6.83 -31.41 11.74
N LYS A 9 6.78 -31.93 10.51
CA LYS A 9 5.95 -31.37 9.42
C LYS A 9 4.44 -31.43 9.70
N ASN A 10 3.99 -32.31 10.57
CA ASN A 10 2.56 -32.50 10.87
C ASN A 10 2.04 -31.70 12.08
N LYS A 11 2.91 -31.02 12.86
CA LYS A 11 2.53 -30.34 14.10
C LYS A 11 2.62 -28.83 14.09
N VAL A 12 3.20 -28.22 13.06
CA VAL A 12 3.27 -26.75 12.98
C VAL A 12 1.95 -26.24 12.39
N ASP A 13 1.08 -25.69 13.23
CA ASP A 13 -0.06 -24.91 12.77
C ASP A 13 0.48 -23.64 12.08
N VAL A 14 0.28 -23.57 10.76
CA VAL A 14 0.72 -22.43 9.92
C VAL A 14 0.12 -21.11 10.40
N ASN A 15 -0.93 -21.14 11.20
CA ASN A 15 -1.59 -19.97 11.76
C ASN A 15 -1.06 -19.55 13.14
N SER A 16 -0.17 -20.33 13.75
CA SER A 16 0.45 -20.04 15.05
C SER A 16 1.94 -19.80 14.88
N PHE A 17 2.35 -18.55 14.83
CA PHE A 17 3.75 -18.14 14.72
C PHE A 17 4.01 -16.86 15.52
N GLU A 18 5.18 -16.75 16.12
CA GLU A 18 5.64 -15.57 16.85
C GLU A 18 6.39 -14.59 15.96
N GLN A 19 7.09 -15.08 14.94
CA GLN A 19 7.91 -14.28 14.05
C GLN A 19 7.71 -14.68 12.60
N LEU A 20 7.78 -13.68 11.71
CA LEU A 20 7.76 -13.83 10.27
C LEU A 20 9.12 -13.46 9.68
N ARG A 21 9.77 -14.39 8.96
CA ARG A 21 11.00 -14.13 8.23
C ARG A 21 10.72 -14.02 6.74
N ILE A 22 11.16 -12.94 6.11
CA ILE A 22 11.10 -12.74 4.66
C ILE A 22 12.49 -13.04 4.09
N GLY A 23 12.58 -13.94 3.12
CA GLY A 23 13.81 -14.33 2.47
C GLY A 23 13.58 -14.75 1.02
N LEU A 24 14.66 -15.11 0.33
CA LEU A 24 14.61 -15.66 -1.02
C LEU A 24 14.37 -17.18 -0.93
N ALA A 25 13.43 -17.67 -1.73
CA ALA A 25 13.12 -19.09 -1.84
C ALA A 25 13.80 -19.69 -3.07
N THR A 26 14.55 -20.75 -2.87
CA THR A 26 15.16 -21.54 -3.95
C THR A 26 14.12 -22.46 -4.62
N ALA A 27 14.45 -23.05 -5.77
CA ALA A 27 13.60 -24.04 -6.42
C ALA A 27 13.32 -25.24 -5.50
N ASP A 28 14.29 -25.67 -4.70
CA ASP A 28 14.14 -26.78 -3.77
C ASP A 28 13.22 -26.41 -2.59
N ASP A 29 13.28 -25.19 -2.09
CA ASP A 29 12.35 -24.70 -1.09
C ASP A 29 10.91 -24.72 -1.61
N ILE A 30 10.70 -24.27 -2.84
CA ILE A 30 9.37 -24.28 -3.48
C ILE A 30 8.86 -25.71 -3.65
N ARG A 31 9.71 -26.66 -4.07
CA ARG A 31 9.35 -28.08 -4.17
C ARG A 31 9.01 -28.67 -2.81
N ASN A 32 9.75 -28.29 -1.76
CA ASN A 32 9.50 -28.74 -0.40
C ASN A 32 8.18 -28.23 0.18
N TRP A 33 7.78 -27.02 -0.16
CA TRP A 33 6.48 -26.47 0.27
C TRP A 33 5.31 -27.05 -0.50
N SER A 34 5.55 -27.50 -1.72
CA SER A 34 4.53 -28.00 -2.62
C SER A 34 4.09 -29.43 -2.26
N ARG A 35 2.81 -29.68 -2.44
CA ARG A 35 2.21 -31.02 -2.33
C ARG A 35 2.07 -31.75 -3.67
N GLY A 36 2.49 -31.10 -4.79
CA GLY A 36 2.49 -31.71 -6.11
C GLY A 36 2.54 -30.70 -7.24
N GLU A 37 2.90 -31.19 -8.42
CA GLU A 37 3.01 -30.42 -9.66
C GLU A 37 1.63 -30.18 -10.28
N VAL A 38 1.41 -28.96 -10.78
CA VAL A 38 0.23 -28.57 -11.56
C VAL A 38 0.61 -28.60 -13.04
N LYS A 39 0.11 -29.59 -13.78
CA LYS A 39 0.47 -29.82 -15.19
C LYS A 39 -0.52 -29.23 -16.16
N LYS A 40 -1.80 -29.15 -15.77
CA LYS A 40 -2.90 -28.77 -16.63
C LYS A 40 -3.44 -27.38 -16.32
N PRO A 41 -3.79 -26.58 -17.34
CA PRO A 41 -4.37 -25.26 -17.16
C PRO A 41 -5.84 -25.29 -16.73
N GLU A 42 -6.50 -26.43 -16.80
CA GLU A 42 -7.91 -26.61 -16.44
C GLU A 42 -8.14 -26.34 -14.95
N THR A 43 -9.29 -25.76 -14.64
CA THR A 43 -9.70 -25.43 -13.28
C THR A 43 -10.72 -26.42 -12.75
N ILE A 44 -11.92 -26.36 -13.26
CA ILE A 44 -13.05 -27.21 -12.91
C ILE A 44 -13.72 -27.73 -14.20
N ASN A 45 -14.32 -28.89 -14.11
CA ASN A 45 -15.19 -29.39 -15.16
C ASN A 45 -16.53 -28.64 -15.12
N TYR A 46 -16.87 -27.94 -16.18
CA TYR A 46 -18.07 -27.11 -16.23
C TYR A 46 -19.39 -27.89 -16.11
N ARG A 47 -19.39 -29.18 -16.48
CA ARG A 47 -20.57 -30.07 -16.40
C ARG A 47 -20.77 -30.63 -15.00
N THR A 48 -19.70 -31.10 -14.38
CA THR A 48 -19.75 -31.78 -13.09
C THR A 48 -19.44 -30.86 -11.91
N LEU A 49 -18.95 -29.65 -12.17
CA LEU A 49 -18.48 -28.65 -11.19
C LEU A 49 -17.37 -29.19 -10.28
N ARG A 50 -16.73 -30.28 -10.64
CA ARG A 50 -15.64 -30.91 -9.88
C ARG A 50 -14.29 -30.42 -10.37
N PRO A 51 -13.29 -30.26 -9.49
CA PRO A 51 -11.93 -29.92 -9.86
C PRO A 51 -11.32 -30.93 -10.83
N GLU A 52 -10.66 -30.47 -11.88
CA GLU A 52 -9.94 -31.32 -12.80
C GLU A 52 -8.66 -31.87 -12.16
N ARG A 53 -8.31 -33.11 -12.52
CA ARG A 53 -7.11 -33.76 -12.00
C ARG A 53 -5.86 -33.13 -12.61
N ASP A 54 -4.83 -32.91 -11.78
CA ASP A 54 -3.57 -32.26 -12.11
C ASP A 54 -3.73 -30.80 -12.61
N GLY A 55 -4.92 -30.22 -12.42
CA GLY A 55 -5.24 -28.83 -12.71
C GLY A 55 -5.05 -27.87 -11.53
N LEU A 56 -5.40 -26.61 -11.73
CA LEU A 56 -5.22 -25.53 -10.75
C LEU A 56 -6.04 -25.71 -9.46
N PHE A 57 -7.07 -26.56 -9.44
CA PHE A 57 -7.92 -26.85 -8.28
C PHE A 57 -7.86 -28.33 -7.84
N CYS A 58 -6.90 -29.08 -8.31
CA CYS A 58 -6.78 -30.52 -8.09
C CYS A 58 -6.87 -30.90 -6.61
N GLU A 59 -7.76 -31.82 -6.26
CA GLU A 59 -7.91 -32.29 -4.87
C GLU A 59 -6.73 -33.13 -4.39
N LYS A 60 -6.01 -33.81 -5.30
CA LYS A 60 -4.81 -34.58 -4.95
C LYS A 60 -3.71 -33.67 -4.40
N THR A 61 -3.49 -32.51 -5.06
CA THR A 61 -2.44 -31.55 -4.69
C THR A 61 -2.88 -30.65 -3.54
N PHE A 62 -4.08 -30.08 -3.61
CA PHE A 62 -4.53 -29.05 -2.69
C PHE A 62 -5.47 -29.52 -1.58
N GLY A 63 -5.91 -30.76 -1.63
CA GLY A 63 -6.83 -31.31 -0.64
C GLY A 63 -8.30 -31.37 -1.10
N PRO A 64 -9.15 -32.06 -0.34
CA PRO A 64 -10.55 -32.30 -0.69
C PRO A 64 -11.39 -31.01 -0.63
N THR A 65 -12.43 -30.94 -1.45
CA THR A 65 -13.42 -29.83 -1.45
C THR A 65 -14.44 -29.94 -0.32
N ARG A 66 -14.69 -31.16 0.17
CA ARG A 66 -15.59 -31.43 1.30
C ARG A 66 -14.83 -32.07 2.44
N ASP A 67 -15.22 -31.74 3.65
CA ASP A 67 -14.62 -32.28 4.86
C ASP A 67 -14.75 -33.83 4.88
N TRP A 68 -13.62 -34.49 5.09
CA TRP A 68 -13.54 -35.95 5.29
C TRP A 68 -14.07 -36.80 4.12
N GLU A 69 -14.07 -36.25 2.91
CA GLU A 69 -14.50 -36.96 1.69
C GLU A 69 -13.39 -36.94 0.64
N CYS A 70 -13.08 -38.08 0.03
CA CYS A 70 -12.16 -38.14 -1.11
C CYS A 70 -12.90 -37.89 -2.43
N TYR A 71 -12.18 -37.53 -3.49
CA TYR A 71 -12.74 -37.15 -4.80
C TYR A 71 -13.67 -38.21 -5.40
N CYS A 72 -13.30 -39.52 -5.29
CA CYS A 72 -14.10 -40.63 -5.84
C CYS A 72 -15.26 -41.06 -4.93
N GLY A 73 -15.34 -40.53 -3.70
CA GLY A 73 -16.39 -40.88 -2.73
C GLY A 73 -16.24 -42.23 -2.04
N LYS A 74 -15.10 -42.97 -2.22
CA LYS A 74 -14.83 -44.24 -1.52
C LYS A 74 -14.77 -44.04 0.00
N TYR A 75 -14.17 -42.97 0.45
CA TYR A 75 -14.03 -42.62 1.86
C TYR A 75 -14.78 -41.30 2.14
N LYS A 76 -15.74 -41.31 3.09
CA LYS A 76 -16.65 -40.16 3.37
C LYS A 76 -16.82 -39.82 4.86
N ARG A 77 -16.04 -40.37 5.77
CA ARG A 77 -16.25 -40.19 7.20
C ARG A 77 -14.98 -39.91 7.95
N VAL A 78 -15.08 -39.21 9.09
CA VAL A 78 -13.96 -38.83 9.98
C VAL A 78 -13.10 -40.01 10.40
N ARG A 79 -13.66 -41.23 10.51
CA ARG A 79 -12.91 -42.45 10.85
C ARG A 79 -11.77 -42.78 9.87
N PHE A 80 -11.82 -42.25 8.66
CA PHE A 80 -10.79 -42.41 7.63
C PHE A 80 -9.79 -41.26 7.56
N LYS A 81 -9.70 -40.45 8.62
CA LYS A 81 -8.80 -39.31 8.71
C LYS A 81 -7.34 -39.69 8.38
N GLY A 82 -6.70 -38.93 7.49
CA GLY A 82 -5.28 -39.12 7.11
C GLY A 82 -5.02 -40.24 6.09
N ILE A 83 -6.04 -41.03 5.68
CA ILE A 83 -5.88 -42.07 4.67
C ILE A 83 -5.80 -41.41 3.28
N ILE A 84 -4.81 -41.80 2.49
CA ILE A 84 -4.71 -41.46 1.08
C ILE A 84 -5.50 -42.48 0.28
N CYS A 85 -6.49 -42.02 -0.47
CA CYS A 85 -7.33 -42.91 -1.27
C CYS A 85 -6.52 -43.55 -2.41
N GLU A 86 -6.46 -44.89 -2.47
CA GLU A 86 -5.73 -45.63 -3.48
C GLU A 86 -6.24 -45.36 -4.91
N LYS A 87 -7.55 -45.09 -5.08
CA LYS A 87 -8.18 -44.85 -6.37
C LYS A 87 -7.93 -43.42 -6.93
N CYS A 88 -8.08 -42.39 -6.09
CA CYS A 88 -8.00 -41.00 -6.53
C CYS A 88 -6.78 -40.24 -5.99
N GLY A 89 -6.02 -40.82 -5.06
CA GLY A 89 -4.83 -40.21 -4.47
C GLY A 89 -5.12 -39.03 -3.55
N VAL A 90 -6.37 -38.77 -3.20
CA VAL A 90 -6.76 -37.63 -2.33
C VAL A 90 -6.69 -38.09 -0.86
N GLU A 91 -6.01 -37.30 -0.05
CA GLU A 91 -5.96 -37.48 1.41
C GLU A 91 -7.27 -37.07 2.06
N VAL A 92 -7.80 -37.91 2.95
CA VAL A 92 -9.05 -37.61 3.67
C VAL A 92 -8.78 -36.68 4.84
N THR A 93 -8.96 -35.40 4.63
CA THR A 93 -8.73 -34.32 5.61
C THR A 93 -9.88 -33.30 5.61
N ARG A 94 -9.76 -32.27 6.42
CA ARG A 94 -10.67 -31.13 6.37
C ARG A 94 -10.43 -30.31 5.12
N SER A 95 -11.46 -29.72 4.54
CA SER A 95 -11.37 -28.81 3.38
C SER A 95 -10.54 -27.55 3.66
N LYS A 96 -10.37 -27.15 4.92
CA LYS A 96 -9.53 -26.02 5.35
C LYS A 96 -8.10 -26.08 4.82
N VAL A 97 -7.57 -27.29 4.57
CA VAL A 97 -6.22 -27.48 4.00
C VAL A 97 -6.06 -26.86 2.60
N ARG A 98 -7.15 -26.65 1.87
CA ARG A 98 -7.15 -25.94 0.58
C ARG A 98 -6.75 -24.47 0.69
N ARG A 99 -6.75 -23.92 1.90
CA ARG A 99 -6.24 -22.57 2.19
C ARG A 99 -4.74 -22.57 2.48
N GLU A 100 -4.15 -23.72 2.80
CA GLU A 100 -2.78 -23.82 3.32
C GLU A 100 -1.84 -24.52 2.34
N ARG A 101 -2.35 -25.49 1.56
CA ARG A 101 -1.52 -26.32 0.67
C ARG A 101 -1.13 -25.58 -0.59
N MET A 102 0.17 -25.56 -0.88
CA MET A 102 0.75 -25.02 -2.10
C MET A 102 1.01 -26.13 -3.12
N GLY A 103 0.96 -25.75 -4.40
CA GLY A 103 1.45 -26.52 -5.52
C GLY A 103 2.64 -25.84 -6.18
N HIS A 104 3.16 -26.41 -7.26
CA HIS A 104 4.20 -25.82 -8.09
C HIS A 104 4.01 -26.12 -9.56
N ILE A 105 4.68 -25.35 -10.41
CA ILE A 105 4.78 -25.56 -11.85
C ILE A 105 6.26 -25.70 -12.17
N GLU A 106 6.68 -26.87 -12.71
CA GLU A 106 8.03 -27.08 -13.24
C GLU A 106 8.13 -26.38 -14.60
N LEU A 107 9.08 -25.48 -14.73
CA LEU A 107 9.30 -24.77 -15.97
C LEU A 107 10.18 -25.58 -16.94
N ALA A 108 9.86 -25.55 -18.23
CA ALA A 108 10.67 -26.14 -19.29
C ALA A 108 11.96 -25.37 -19.58
N ALA A 109 11.98 -24.08 -19.25
CA ALA A 109 13.15 -23.21 -19.30
C ALA A 109 13.11 -22.25 -18.10
N PRO A 110 14.27 -21.87 -17.54
CA PRO A 110 14.30 -20.92 -16.43
C PRO A 110 13.78 -19.56 -16.85
N VAL A 111 13.23 -18.80 -15.90
CA VAL A 111 12.76 -17.42 -16.09
C VAL A 111 13.35 -16.51 -15.01
N VAL A 112 13.66 -15.28 -15.37
CA VAL A 112 14.16 -14.28 -14.42
C VAL A 112 12.98 -13.65 -13.68
N HIS A 113 13.08 -13.53 -12.38
CA HIS A 113 12.05 -12.85 -11.58
C HIS A 113 12.11 -11.33 -11.80
N ILE A 114 11.01 -10.75 -12.29
CA ILE A 114 10.92 -9.35 -12.69
C ILE A 114 11.28 -8.34 -11.59
N TRP A 115 11.07 -8.66 -10.32
CA TRP A 115 11.39 -7.76 -9.20
C TRP A 115 12.89 -7.47 -9.09
N TYR A 116 13.74 -8.44 -9.44
CA TYR A 116 15.20 -8.30 -9.36
C TYR A 116 15.80 -7.64 -10.59
N LEU A 117 15.06 -7.62 -11.70
CA LEU A 117 15.42 -6.90 -12.91
C LEU A 117 14.98 -5.43 -12.87
N ARG A 118 13.70 -5.20 -12.62
CA ARG A 118 13.06 -3.87 -12.61
C ARG A 118 12.50 -3.52 -11.22
N GLY A 119 13.38 -3.13 -10.30
CA GLY A 119 13.03 -2.54 -9.01
C GLY A 119 13.39 -1.05 -8.97
N THR A 120 13.41 -0.48 -7.78
CA THR A 120 14.07 0.82 -7.52
C THR A 120 15.55 0.74 -7.87
N ARG A 121 16.14 -0.46 -7.76
CA ARG A 121 17.47 -0.83 -8.23
C ARG A 121 17.38 -2.19 -8.88
N SER A 122 18.11 -2.39 -9.98
CA SER A 122 18.26 -3.71 -10.59
C SER A 122 19.30 -4.52 -9.82
N TRP A 123 18.84 -5.40 -8.92
CA TRP A 123 19.72 -6.27 -8.13
C TRP A 123 20.61 -7.15 -9.01
N LEU A 124 20.04 -7.71 -10.07
CA LEU A 124 20.79 -8.51 -11.04
C LEU A 124 21.89 -7.74 -11.74
N ALA A 125 21.62 -6.50 -12.19
CA ALA A 125 22.65 -5.69 -12.86
C ALA A 125 23.83 -5.34 -11.93
N TYR A 126 23.56 -5.09 -10.65
CA TYR A 126 24.61 -4.88 -9.64
C TYR A 126 25.38 -6.16 -9.29
N LEU A 127 24.69 -7.29 -9.22
CA LEU A 127 25.32 -8.57 -8.92
C LEU A 127 26.25 -9.00 -10.06
N LEU A 128 25.74 -8.96 -11.30
CA LEU A 128 26.44 -9.47 -12.47
C LEU A 128 27.51 -8.50 -13.01
N GLY A 129 27.40 -7.19 -12.73
CA GLY A 129 28.39 -6.21 -13.16
C GLY A 129 29.75 -6.39 -12.49
N GLY A 130 30.85 -5.94 -13.13
CA GLY A 130 32.20 -5.97 -12.61
C GLY A 130 32.70 -4.63 -12.07
N LEU A 131 33.97 -4.61 -11.63
CA LEU A 131 34.68 -3.40 -11.18
C LEU A 131 35.20 -2.57 -12.35
N GLU A 132 35.53 -3.19 -13.47
CA GLU A 132 36.04 -2.54 -14.66
C GLU A 132 34.92 -1.89 -15.48
N PRO A 133 35.19 -0.80 -16.20
CA PRO A 133 34.20 -0.17 -17.06
C PRO A 133 33.63 -1.08 -18.16
N ARG A 134 34.45 -1.99 -18.66
CA ARG A 134 34.07 -2.97 -19.68
C ARG A 134 33.14 -4.05 -19.15
N ASP A 135 33.22 -4.36 -17.85
CA ASP A 135 32.40 -5.38 -17.18
C ASP A 135 31.12 -4.81 -16.60
N GLU A 136 30.84 -3.51 -16.79
CA GLU A 136 29.62 -2.86 -16.28
C GLU A 136 28.40 -3.26 -17.12
N ILE A 137 27.50 -4.02 -16.51
CA ILE A 137 26.22 -4.40 -17.13
C ILE A 137 25.15 -3.39 -16.75
N LYS A 138 24.56 -2.71 -17.73
CA LYS A 138 23.41 -1.81 -17.53
C LYS A 138 22.11 -2.62 -17.51
N ALA A 139 21.17 -2.21 -16.66
CA ALA A 139 19.86 -2.86 -16.55
C ALA A 139 19.12 -3.00 -17.89
N LYS A 140 19.24 -2.00 -18.79
CA LYS A 140 18.64 -2.05 -20.14
C LYS A 140 19.28 -3.11 -21.04
N GLN A 141 20.58 -3.31 -20.92
CA GLN A 141 21.30 -4.33 -21.69
C GLN A 141 20.92 -5.73 -21.18
N LEU A 142 20.88 -5.91 -19.86
CA LEU A 142 20.45 -7.14 -19.24
C LEU A 142 18.99 -7.49 -19.62
N GLU A 143 18.12 -6.48 -19.70
CA GLU A 143 16.77 -6.66 -20.20
C GLU A 143 16.74 -7.18 -21.64
N LYS A 144 17.59 -6.67 -22.54
CA LYS A 144 17.70 -7.20 -23.91
C LYS A 144 18.10 -8.67 -23.93
N VAL A 145 19.02 -9.07 -23.08
CA VAL A 145 19.44 -10.48 -22.95
C VAL A 145 18.29 -11.36 -22.49
N ILE A 146 17.57 -10.96 -21.42
CA ILE A 146 16.46 -11.75 -20.84
C ILE A 146 15.32 -11.96 -21.85
N TYR A 147 15.07 -10.97 -22.71
CA TYR A 147 14.01 -11.03 -23.71
C TYR A 147 14.48 -11.40 -25.12
N PHE A 148 15.64 -12.07 -25.21
CA PHE A 148 16.17 -12.66 -26.45
C PHE A 148 16.48 -11.64 -27.56
N ALA A 149 16.87 -10.42 -27.19
CA ALA A 149 17.30 -9.36 -28.11
C ALA A 149 18.80 -9.03 -28.04
N ALA A 150 19.56 -9.76 -27.26
CA ALA A 150 21.02 -9.67 -27.14
C ALA A 150 21.58 -10.96 -26.54
N TRP A 151 22.86 -11.18 -26.69
CA TRP A 151 23.59 -12.37 -26.22
C TRP A 151 24.59 -11.97 -25.16
N LEU A 152 24.72 -12.80 -24.13
CA LEU A 152 25.67 -12.60 -23.02
C LEU A 152 26.74 -13.69 -23.04
N VAL A 153 27.98 -13.29 -22.92
CA VAL A 153 29.13 -14.20 -22.77
C VAL A 153 29.31 -14.53 -21.28
N SER A 154 29.17 -15.80 -20.92
CA SER A 154 29.31 -16.27 -19.54
C SER A 154 30.76 -16.51 -19.16
N SER A 155 31.51 -17.20 -19.99
CA SER A 155 32.93 -17.52 -19.79
C SER A 155 33.71 -17.54 -21.11
N VAL A 156 34.97 -17.21 -21.04
CA VAL A 156 35.92 -17.28 -22.17
C VAL A 156 37.18 -18.02 -21.71
N ASP A 157 37.61 -19.00 -22.49
CA ASP A 157 38.88 -19.66 -22.29
C ASP A 157 39.99 -18.77 -22.85
N ALA A 158 40.61 -17.96 -21.99
CA ALA A 158 41.62 -16.99 -22.39
C ALA A 158 42.93 -17.66 -22.77
N ASP A 159 43.26 -18.81 -22.14
CA ASP A 159 44.54 -19.51 -22.38
C ASP A 159 44.49 -20.19 -23.74
N LYS A 160 43.42 -20.96 -24.01
CA LYS A 160 43.22 -21.60 -25.32
C LYS A 160 43.16 -20.56 -26.45
N ARG A 161 42.44 -19.47 -26.24
CA ARG A 161 42.39 -18.36 -27.22
C ARG A 161 43.75 -17.75 -27.51
N HIS A 162 44.59 -17.55 -26.47
CA HIS A 162 45.91 -16.93 -26.66
C HIS A 162 46.86 -17.87 -27.44
N THR A 163 46.77 -19.17 -27.20
CA THR A 163 47.59 -20.19 -27.88
C THR A 163 47.23 -20.27 -29.36
N ASP A 164 45.94 -20.27 -29.67
CA ASP A 164 45.47 -20.57 -31.04
C ASP A 164 45.27 -19.30 -31.90
N MET A 165 45.53 -18.10 -31.36
CA MET A 165 45.20 -16.82 -32.03
C MET A 165 45.91 -16.65 -33.36
N THR A 166 47.18 -17.09 -33.49
CA THR A 166 47.93 -17.04 -34.73
C THR A 166 47.34 -17.93 -35.81
N GLU A 167 46.96 -19.16 -35.47
CA GLU A 167 46.31 -20.08 -36.41
C GLU A 167 44.93 -19.55 -36.86
N LEU A 168 44.18 -18.94 -35.96
CA LEU A 168 42.89 -18.33 -36.28
C LEU A 168 43.01 -17.09 -37.18
N GLU A 169 44.10 -16.32 -37.06
CA GLU A 169 44.41 -15.22 -37.99
C GLU A 169 44.74 -15.72 -39.37
N GLU A 170 45.50 -16.84 -39.51
CA GLU A 170 45.81 -17.48 -40.82
C GLU A 170 44.50 -17.95 -41.48
N VAL A 171 43.66 -18.68 -40.76
CA VAL A 171 42.35 -19.14 -41.27
C VAL A 171 41.46 -17.96 -41.70
N LEU A 172 41.47 -16.86 -40.96
CA LEU A 172 40.74 -15.64 -41.35
C LEU A 172 41.24 -15.07 -42.69
N LEU A 173 42.54 -15.07 -42.91
CA LEU A 173 43.11 -14.58 -44.14
C LEU A 173 42.75 -15.47 -45.34
N GLU A 174 42.81 -16.80 -45.16
CA GLU A 174 42.36 -17.77 -46.15
C GLU A 174 40.90 -17.60 -46.57
N ASP A 175 40.00 -17.45 -45.55
CA ASP A 175 38.58 -17.27 -45.79
C ASP A 175 38.29 -15.95 -46.55
N LYS A 176 38.98 -14.87 -46.23
CA LYS A 176 38.86 -13.60 -46.97
C LYS A 176 39.31 -13.72 -48.40
N GLU A 177 40.46 -14.39 -48.64
CA GLU A 177 40.94 -14.63 -50.02
C GLU A 177 39.94 -15.47 -50.81
N GLN A 178 39.36 -16.48 -50.20
CA GLN A 178 38.34 -17.32 -50.81
C GLN A 178 37.09 -16.54 -51.17
N LEU A 179 36.59 -15.69 -50.30
CA LEU A 179 35.46 -14.81 -50.57
C LEU A 179 35.72 -13.80 -51.68
N ILE A 180 36.95 -13.22 -51.73
CA ILE A 180 37.35 -12.33 -52.80
C ILE A 180 37.38 -13.10 -54.13
N LYS A 181 37.94 -14.29 -54.17
CA LYS A 181 37.97 -15.17 -55.38
C LYS A 181 36.54 -15.52 -55.82
N ASN A 182 35.68 -15.83 -54.90
CA ASN A 182 34.24 -16.13 -55.19
C ASN A 182 33.51 -14.90 -55.74
N ARG A 183 33.74 -13.71 -55.14
CA ARG A 183 33.19 -12.43 -55.63
C ARG A 183 33.62 -12.17 -57.09
N GLU A 184 34.91 -12.33 -57.40
CA GLU A 184 35.41 -12.13 -58.74
C GLU A 184 34.86 -13.14 -59.76
N ARG A 185 34.66 -14.40 -59.32
CA ARG A 185 34.06 -15.42 -60.18
C ARG A 185 32.61 -15.08 -60.48
N ASP A 186 31.80 -14.72 -59.43
CA ASP A 186 30.40 -14.42 -59.60
C ASP A 186 30.17 -13.13 -60.41
N LEU A 187 31.03 -12.12 -60.24
CA LEU A 187 31.00 -10.91 -61.07
C LEU A 187 31.35 -11.23 -62.55
N LYS A 188 32.38 -12.01 -62.80
CA LYS A 188 32.71 -12.43 -64.12
C LYS A 188 31.64 -13.28 -64.80
N GLN A 189 30.98 -14.16 -64.01
CA GLN A 189 29.87 -14.96 -64.55
C GLN A 189 28.66 -14.06 -64.87
N ARG A 190 28.31 -13.16 -63.99
CA ARG A 190 27.16 -12.26 -64.22
C ARG A 190 27.45 -11.29 -65.36
N GLN A 191 28.68 -10.84 -65.56
CA GLN A 191 29.11 -10.04 -66.74
C GLN A 191 28.93 -10.81 -68.04
N LYS A 192 29.37 -12.08 -68.10
CA LYS A 192 29.19 -12.95 -69.28
C LYS A 192 27.69 -13.18 -69.62
N ASP A 193 26.92 -13.47 -68.58
CA ASP A 193 25.43 -13.65 -68.72
C ASP A 193 24.80 -12.36 -69.21
N ALA A 194 25.23 -11.21 -68.70
CA ALA A 194 24.75 -9.89 -69.11
C ALA A 194 25.05 -9.57 -70.54
N GLU A 195 26.28 -9.89 -71.03
CA GLU A 195 26.68 -9.74 -72.42
C GLU A 195 25.86 -10.65 -73.36
N ALA A 196 25.53 -11.87 -72.91
CA ALA A 196 24.70 -12.76 -73.68
C ALA A 196 23.28 -12.22 -73.78
N GLU A 197 22.66 -11.77 -72.61
CA GLU A 197 21.32 -11.16 -72.57
C GLU A 197 21.24 -9.90 -73.49
N LEU A 198 22.23 -9.04 -73.47
CA LEU A 198 22.27 -7.83 -74.32
C LEU A 198 22.35 -8.19 -75.79
N LYS A 199 23.21 -9.14 -76.20
CA LYS A 199 23.33 -9.65 -77.58
C LYS A 199 22.04 -10.30 -78.06
N GLU A 200 21.30 -10.95 -77.22
CA GLU A 200 20.01 -11.56 -77.54
C GLU A 200 18.90 -10.46 -77.76
N LEU A 201 18.89 -9.43 -76.92
CA LEU A 201 17.99 -8.27 -77.06
C LEU A 201 18.29 -7.47 -78.35
N GLU A 202 19.53 -7.26 -78.69
CA GLU A 202 19.96 -6.64 -79.92
C GLU A 202 19.55 -7.48 -81.20
N LYS A 203 19.70 -8.80 -81.13
CA LYS A 203 19.25 -9.71 -82.22
C LYS A 203 17.71 -9.75 -82.35
N SER A 204 16.96 -9.55 -81.30
CA SER A 204 15.50 -9.53 -81.28
C SER A 204 14.87 -8.19 -81.73
N GLY A 205 15.69 -7.17 -82.01
CA GLY A 205 15.19 -5.89 -82.49
C GLY A 205 14.51 -5.05 -81.39
N ALA A 206 14.86 -5.19 -80.14
CA ALA A 206 14.30 -4.45 -79.02
C ALA A 206 14.60 -2.93 -79.14
N LYS A 207 13.67 -2.11 -78.62
CA LYS A 207 13.81 -0.64 -78.62
C LYS A 207 14.98 -0.21 -77.71
N ASP A 208 15.72 0.84 -78.08
CA ASP A 208 16.81 1.41 -77.26
C ASP A 208 16.45 1.69 -75.78
N ALA A 209 15.17 1.97 -75.54
CA ALA A 209 14.68 2.20 -74.20
C ALA A 209 14.70 0.89 -73.37
N ASP A 210 14.38 -0.25 -73.95
CA ASP A 210 14.35 -1.55 -73.28
C ASP A 210 15.80 -2.06 -72.99
N VAL A 211 16.72 -1.81 -73.92
CA VAL A 211 18.14 -2.12 -73.76
C VAL A 211 18.75 -1.31 -72.60
N ARG A 212 18.43 0.02 -72.54
CA ARG A 212 18.92 0.87 -71.42
C ARG A 212 18.30 0.47 -70.08
N ALA A 213 17.03 0.04 -70.08
CA ALA A 213 16.36 -0.44 -68.87
C ALA A 213 17.05 -1.74 -68.37
N ARG A 214 17.37 -2.68 -69.27
CA ARG A 214 18.05 -3.91 -68.94
C ARG A 214 19.46 -3.65 -68.42
N GLN A 215 20.21 -2.74 -69.05
CA GLN A 215 21.54 -2.32 -68.62
C GLN A 215 21.48 -1.82 -67.16
N LYS A 216 20.54 -0.95 -66.81
CA LYS A 216 20.38 -0.47 -65.43
C LYS A 216 20.08 -1.58 -64.42
N LEU A 217 19.33 -2.62 -64.82
CA LEU A 217 19.10 -3.79 -63.98
C LEU A 217 20.37 -4.62 -63.79
N ILE A 218 21.16 -4.82 -64.84
CA ILE A 218 22.45 -5.50 -64.77
C ILE A 218 23.42 -4.75 -63.88
N ASP A 219 23.56 -3.43 -64.01
CA ASP A 219 24.36 -2.59 -63.15
C ASP A 219 23.93 -2.68 -61.68
N LYS A 220 22.63 -2.74 -61.45
CA LYS A 220 22.06 -2.95 -60.12
C LYS A 220 22.41 -4.35 -59.58
N ASP A 221 22.35 -5.38 -60.39
CA ASP A 221 22.74 -6.75 -60.00
C ASP A 221 24.21 -6.84 -59.63
N LEU A 222 25.07 -6.23 -60.45
CA LEU A 222 26.53 -6.19 -60.17
C LEU A 222 26.85 -5.41 -58.89
N THR A 223 26.18 -4.28 -58.67
CA THR A 223 26.31 -3.54 -57.40
C THR A 223 25.80 -4.35 -56.22
N THR A 224 24.67 -5.04 -56.33
CA THR A 224 24.12 -5.92 -55.30
C THR A 224 25.05 -7.07 -54.92
N ILE A 225 25.69 -7.72 -55.92
CA ILE A 225 26.69 -8.77 -55.67
C ILE A 225 27.89 -8.17 -54.94
N THR A 226 28.40 -7.03 -55.36
CA THR A 226 29.56 -6.38 -54.72
C THR A 226 29.27 -5.97 -53.29
N GLU A 227 28.06 -5.38 -53.02
CA GLU A 227 27.60 -5.03 -51.68
C GLU A 227 27.41 -6.26 -50.77
N ARG A 228 26.86 -7.38 -51.29
CA ARG A 228 26.70 -8.61 -50.53
C ARG A 228 28.04 -9.17 -50.04
N TYR A 229 28.99 -9.36 -50.93
CA TYR A 229 30.35 -9.82 -50.57
C TYR A 229 31.10 -8.84 -49.70
N GLY A 230 30.87 -7.52 -49.88
CA GLY A 230 31.41 -6.49 -49.00
C GLY A 230 30.89 -6.60 -47.59
N LYS A 231 29.59 -6.85 -47.42
CA LYS A 231 28.97 -7.08 -46.10
C LYS A 231 29.47 -8.36 -45.44
N GLU A 232 29.60 -9.44 -46.19
CA GLU A 232 30.14 -10.72 -45.69
C GLU A 232 31.59 -10.58 -45.19
N LEU A 233 32.45 -9.88 -45.93
CA LEU A 233 33.83 -9.59 -45.55
C LEU A 233 33.92 -8.69 -44.30
N ASP A 234 33.08 -7.67 -44.23
CA ASP A 234 32.99 -6.80 -43.04
C ASP A 234 32.48 -7.58 -41.82
N LEU A 235 31.51 -8.46 -42.01
CA LEU A 235 30.96 -9.29 -40.93
C LEU A 235 32.01 -10.23 -40.34
N ILE A 236 32.79 -10.93 -41.18
CA ILE A 236 33.88 -11.83 -40.76
C ILE A 236 34.98 -11.04 -40.03
N GLN A 237 35.36 -9.85 -40.53
CA GLN A 237 36.33 -9.01 -39.83
C GLN A 237 35.82 -8.56 -38.48
N ARG A 238 34.58 -8.06 -38.39
CA ARG A 238 33.95 -7.67 -37.13
C ARG A 238 33.81 -8.84 -36.16
N ALA A 239 33.54 -10.04 -36.66
CA ALA A 239 33.47 -11.24 -35.85
C ALA A 239 34.81 -11.56 -35.19
N HIS A 240 35.90 -11.52 -35.95
CA HIS A 240 37.27 -11.71 -35.44
C HIS A 240 37.67 -10.63 -34.44
N ASP A 241 37.44 -9.35 -34.77
CA ASP A 241 37.73 -8.24 -33.86
C ASP A 241 36.94 -8.31 -32.55
N THR A 242 35.68 -8.79 -32.63
CA THR A 242 34.83 -8.99 -31.47
C THR A 242 35.33 -10.15 -30.62
N PHE A 243 35.72 -11.28 -31.24
CA PHE A 243 36.33 -12.42 -30.56
C PHE A 243 37.65 -12.06 -29.86
N GLY A 244 38.53 -11.28 -30.50
CA GLY A 244 39.77 -10.81 -29.88
C GLY A 244 39.57 -9.94 -28.64
N LYS A 245 38.47 -9.16 -28.58
CA LYS A 245 38.07 -8.32 -27.44
C LYS A 245 37.14 -9.01 -26.47
N MET A 246 36.71 -10.27 -26.74
CA MET A 246 35.70 -10.95 -25.98
C MET A 246 36.16 -11.26 -24.54
N HIS A 247 35.31 -11.01 -23.59
CA HIS A 247 35.53 -11.27 -22.17
C HIS A 247 34.22 -11.71 -21.49
N SER A 248 34.34 -12.34 -20.37
CA SER A 248 33.17 -12.67 -19.55
C SER A 248 32.35 -11.41 -19.24
N ARG A 249 31.03 -11.49 -19.28
CA ARG A 249 30.06 -10.38 -19.07
C ARG A 249 29.88 -9.45 -20.28
N MET A 250 30.54 -9.74 -21.43
CA MET A 250 30.31 -8.98 -22.67
C MET A 250 28.91 -9.26 -23.23
N ILE A 251 28.24 -8.22 -23.72
CA ILE A 251 26.92 -8.33 -24.36
C ILE A 251 27.04 -7.94 -25.84
N VAL A 252 26.60 -8.83 -26.72
CA VAL A 252 26.52 -8.62 -28.15
C VAL A 252 25.07 -8.39 -28.54
N GLU A 253 24.78 -7.28 -29.22
CA GLU A 253 23.40 -6.89 -29.59
C GLU A 253 23.05 -7.26 -31.05
N ASP A 254 24.05 -7.56 -31.89
CA ASP A 254 23.89 -7.90 -33.31
C ASP A 254 23.78 -9.43 -33.47
N GLU A 255 22.64 -9.88 -34.02
CA GLU A 255 22.31 -11.31 -34.17
C GLU A 255 23.20 -11.97 -35.25
N GLU A 256 23.44 -11.28 -36.38
CA GLU A 256 24.26 -11.81 -37.47
C GLU A 256 25.72 -11.96 -37.00
N LEU A 257 26.21 -10.95 -36.28
CA LEU A 257 27.56 -10.98 -35.71
C LEU A 257 27.70 -12.10 -34.66
N TRP A 258 26.70 -12.29 -33.81
CA TRP A 258 26.73 -13.36 -32.80
C TRP A 258 26.76 -14.74 -33.43
N ARG A 259 25.95 -14.99 -34.48
CA ARG A 259 25.96 -16.27 -35.20
C ARG A 259 27.32 -16.55 -35.81
N GLU A 260 27.90 -15.56 -36.51
CA GLU A 260 29.20 -15.70 -37.12
C GLU A 260 30.31 -15.99 -36.09
N VAL A 261 30.28 -15.26 -34.94
CA VAL A 261 31.25 -15.50 -33.85
C VAL A 261 31.05 -16.88 -33.24
N LYS A 262 29.83 -17.34 -33.06
CA LYS A 262 29.53 -18.65 -32.48
C LYS A 262 29.90 -19.79 -33.39
N ASP A 263 29.64 -19.65 -34.68
CA ASP A 263 29.96 -20.69 -35.69
C ASP A 263 31.46 -20.86 -35.87
N ARG A 264 32.25 -19.76 -35.82
CA ARG A 264 33.71 -19.80 -35.99
C ARG A 264 34.49 -20.11 -34.72
N TYR A 265 34.05 -19.54 -33.59
CA TYR A 265 34.83 -19.51 -32.35
C TYR A 265 34.09 -20.09 -31.16
N GLY A 266 33.00 -20.84 -31.37
CA GLY A 266 32.15 -21.38 -30.33
C GLY A 266 32.80 -22.32 -29.32
N GLU A 267 33.99 -22.90 -29.68
CA GLU A 267 34.77 -23.77 -28.78
C GLU A 267 35.55 -23.00 -27.71
N TYR A 268 35.75 -21.68 -27.89
CA TYR A 268 36.58 -20.82 -27.02
C TYR A 268 35.78 -20.07 -25.98
N PHE A 269 34.45 -20.07 -26.06
CA PHE A 269 33.61 -19.34 -25.10
C PHE A 269 32.25 -20.01 -24.90
N VAL A 270 31.68 -19.74 -23.74
CA VAL A 270 30.31 -20.10 -23.42
C VAL A 270 29.48 -18.84 -23.33
N GLY A 271 28.42 -18.81 -24.09
CA GLY A 271 27.48 -17.66 -24.06
C GLY A 271 26.14 -18.04 -24.68
N GLY A 272 25.18 -17.20 -24.46
CA GLY A 272 23.81 -17.44 -24.93
C GLY A 272 22.90 -16.27 -24.62
N THR A 273 21.60 -16.52 -24.75
CA THR A 273 20.56 -15.53 -24.47
C THR A 273 19.53 -16.06 -23.45
N GLY A 274 18.73 -15.17 -22.89
CA GLY A 274 17.69 -15.53 -21.94
C GLY A 274 18.17 -15.76 -20.51
N ALA A 275 17.28 -16.34 -19.70
CA ALA A 275 17.52 -16.58 -18.28
C ALA A 275 18.61 -17.66 -18.04
N GLU A 276 18.83 -18.57 -18.98
CA GLU A 276 19.84 -19.63 -18.89
C GLU A 276 21.26 -19.05 -18.80
N SER A 277 21.58 -18.05 -19.66
CA SER A 277 22.86 -17.37 -19.64
C SER A 277 23.11 -16.59 -18.35
N ILE A 278 22.05 -16.00 -17.79
CA ILE A 278 22.13 -15.30 -16.51
C ILE A 278 22.38 -16.29 -15.37
N LYS A 279 21.71 -17.43 -15.37
CA LYS A 279 21.89 -18.49 -14.37
C LYS A 279 23.32 -19.01 -14.42
N SER A 280 23.83 -19.32 -15.61
CA SER A 280 25.21 -19.76 -15.86
C SER A 280 26.23 -18.72 -15.34
N LEU A 281 25.99 -17.42 -15.58
CA LEU A 281 26.88 -16.36 -15.09
C LEU A 281 26.82 -16.22 -13.55
N ILE A 282 25.64 -16.40 -12.93
CA ILE A 282 25.51 -16.41 -11.44
C ILE A 282 26.29 -17.57 -10.84
N ASP A 283 26.29 -18.75 -11.50
CA ASP A 283 27.01 -19.94 -11.03
C ASP A 283 28.54 -19.80 -11.11
N THR A 284 29.06 -18.94 -11.96
CA THR A 284 30.50 -18.64 -12.07
C THR A 284 31.01 -17.65 -11.01
N ILE A 285 30.15 -16.97 -10.27
CA ILE A 285 30.56 -15.97 -9.28
C ILE A 285 30.93 -16.63 -7.96
N ASP A 286 32.18 -16.50 -7.53
CA ASP A 286 32.60 -16.79 -6.17
C ASP A 286 32.37 -15.57 -5.28
N PHE A 287 31.37 -15.67 -4.37
CA PHE A 287 30.95 -14.58 -3.51
C PHE A 287 31.98 -14.23 -2.44
N ASP A 288 32.75 -15.21 -1.95
CA ASP A 288 33.79 -14.99 -0.93
C ASP A 288 34.96 -14.21 -1.53
N ALA A 289 35.46 -14.66 -2.70
CA ALA A 289 36.54 -13.99 -3.41
C ALA A 289 36.12 -12.57 -3.86
N GLU A 290 34.93 -12.41 -4.44
CA GLU A 290 34.45 -11.10 -4.90
C GLU A 290 34.25 -10.11 -3.73
N GLU A 291 33.84 -10.57 -2.55
CA GLU A 291 33.71 -9.72 -1.38
C GLU A 291 35.06 -9.17 -0.92
N ILE A 292 36.09 -10.03 -0.90
CA ILE A 292 37.45 -9.64 -0.54
C ILE A 292 38.03 -8.64 -1.55
N ILE A 293 37.89 -8.94 -2.85
CA ILE A 293 38.36 -8.07 -3.93
C ILE A 293 37.68 -6.68 -3.84
N LEU A 294 36.37 -6.65 -3.59
CA LEU A 294 35.65 -5.39 -3.49
C LEU A 294 36.04 -4.56 -2.26
N ARG A 295 36.29 -5.21 -1.13
CA ARG A 295 36.77 -4.55 0.10
C ARG A 295 38.15 -3.93 -0.14
N ASP A 296 39.06 -4.71 -0.70
CA ASP A 296 40.40 -4.23 -1.04
C ASP A 296 40.39 -3.09 -2.08
N ALA A 297 39.59 -3.23 -3.13
CA ALA A 297 39.43 -2.19 -4.14
C ALA A 297 38.86 -0.86 -3.62
N ILE A 298 38.00 -0.89 -2.62
CA ILE A 298 37.45 0.31 -1.98
C ILE A 298 38.47 1.00 -1.07
N MET A 299 39.33 0.23 -0.38
CA MET A 299 40.34 0.74 0.55
C MET A 299 41.63 1.16 -0.14
N ASN A 300 42.21 0.27 -0.96
CA ASN A 300 43.55 0.39 -1.51
C ASN A 300 43.57 0.73 -3.00
N GLY A 301 42.43 0.67 -3.69
CA GLY A 301 42.33 0.81 -5.14
C GLY A 301 42.38 -0.53 -5.86
N TYR A 302 42.13 -0.52 -7.16
CA TYR A 302 42.03 -1.73 -7.98
C TYR A 302 43.13 -1.74 -9.04
N LYS A 303 43.90 -2.81 -9.15
CA LYS A 303 45.06 -2.95 -10.10
C LYS A 303 46.02 -1.74 -10.06
N GLY A 304 46.36 -1.27 -8.85
CA GLY A 304 47.31 -0.16 -8.65
C GLY A 304 46.75 1.24 -8.96
N LYS A 305 45.45 1.39 -9.26
CA LYS A 305 44.78 2.66 -9.54
C LYS A 305 43.72 2.96 -8.50
N VAL A 306 43.71 4.21 -7.99
CA VAL A 306 42.65 4.69 -7.10
C VAL A 306 41.34 4.82 -7.88
N LEU A 307 40.26 4.30 -7.31
CA LEU A 307 38.93 4.37 -7.91
C LEU A 307 38.38 5.82 -7.85
N SER A 308 37.81 6.28 -8.96
CA SER A 308 37.08 7.56 -9.00
C SER A 308 35.91 7.50 -8.03
N THR A 309 35.47 8.67 -7.52
CA THR A 309 34.38 8.78 -6.53
C THR A 309 33.11 8.05 -6.98
N GLN A 310 32.74 8.15 -8.27
CA GLN A 310 31.57 7.46 -8.81
C GLN A 310 31.73 5.94 -8.81
N ARG A 311 32.92 5.43 -9.21
CA ARG A 311 33.24 3.99 -9.20
C ARG A 311 33.29 3.45 -7.78
N LYS A 312 33.86 4.19 -6.85
CA LYS A 312 33.88 3.84 -5.42
C LYS A 312 32.46 3.72 -4.86
N GLN A 313 31.56 4.63 -5.20
CA GLN A 313 30.14 4.51 -4.81
C GLN A 313 29.43 3.30 -5.43
N LYS A 314 29.71 2.96 -6.70
CA LYS A 314 29.18 1.74 -7.34
C LYS A 314 29.73 0.48 -6.67
N ALA A 315 31.03 0.43 -6.41
CA ALA A 315 31.67 -0.67 -5.70
C ALA A 315 31.08 -0.89 -4.30
N ILE A 316 30.84 0.19 -3.52
CA ILE A 316 30.19 0.12 -2.20
C ILE A 316 28.76 -0.46 -2.32
N LYS A 317 27.99 -0.02 -3.33
CA LYS A 317 26.64 -0.56 -3.55
C LYS A 317 26.69 -2.05 -3.90
N ARG A 318 27.63 -2.46 -4.76
CA ARG A 318 27.84 -3.86 -5.12
C ARG A 318 28.29 -4.70 -3.92
N LEU A 319 29.24 -4.20 -3.14
CA LEU A 319 29.71 -4.86 -1.92
C LEU A 319 28.55 -5.15 -0.95
N LYS A 320 27.65 -4.17 -0.74
CA LYS A 320 26.46 -4.37 0.11
C LYS A 320 25.57 -5.50 -0.37
N ILE A 321 25.44 -5.67 -1.68
CA ILE A 321 24.63 -6.74 -2.29
C ILE A 321 25.34 -8.08 -2.13
N ILE A 322 26.61 -8.17 -2.49
CA ILE A 322 27.41 -9.40 -2.37
C ILE A 322 27.48 -9.86 -0.92
N ALA A 323 27.77 -8.99 0.03
CA ALA A 323 27.79 -9.31 1.45
C ALA A 323 26.44 -9.80 1.97
N SER A 324 25.30 -9.29 1.43
CA SER A 324 23.98 -9.79 1.81
C SER A 324 23.66 -11.19 1.27
N PHE A 325 24.23 -11.56 0.14
CA PHE A 325 24.12 -12.91 -0.42
C PHE A 325 25.13 -13.88 0.19
N ASN A 326 26.31 -13.39 0.63
CA ASN A 326 27.33 -14.21 1.28
C ASN A 326 27.01 -14.53 2.76
N ARG A 327 25.96 -13.92 3.32
CA ARG A 327 25.56 -14.18 4.71
C ARG A 327 25.09 -15.62 4.87
N ARG A 328 25.73 -16.34 5.82
CA ARG A 328 25.42 -17.73 6.14
C ARG A 328 24.65 -17.82 7.47
N ASP A 329 23.84 -18.85 7.61
CA ASP A 329 23.17 -19.21 8.87
C ASP A 329 24.14 -20.02 9.78
N ASP A 330 23.69 -20.34 10.99
CA ASP A 330 24.48 -21.13 11.96
C ASP A 330 24.81 -22.55 11.44
N ALA A 331 24.12 -23.03 10.42
CA ALA A 331 24.36 -24.30 9.74
C ALA A 331 25.28 -24.17 8.52
N GLY A 332 25.88 -22.98 8.28
CA GLY A 332 26.76 -22.70 7.15
C GLY A 332 26.08 -22.54 5.79
N ARG A 333 24.74 -22.54 5.75
CA ARG A 333 23.97 -22.39 4.50
C ARG A 333 23.75 -20.90 4.20
N LEU A 334 23.76 -20.54 2.92
CA LEU A 334 23.45 -19.18 2.49
C LEU A 334 22.02 -18.79 2.91
N VAL A 335 21.90 -17.71 3.65
CA VAL A 335 20.60 -17.16 4.09
C VAL A 335 19.78 -16.68 2.89
N ASN A 336 20.45 -16.06 1.91
CA ASN A 336 19.86 -15.62 0.65
C ASN A 336 20.64 -16.23 -0.50
N ASN A 337 20.08 -17.20 -1.19
CA ASN A 337 20.74 -17.81 -2.35
C ASN A 337 20.42 -16.98 -3.60
N PRO A 338 21.42 -16.43 -4.30
CA PRO A 338 21.22 -15.63 -5.51
C PRO A 338 20.57 -16.40 -6.66
N LYS A 339 20.69 -17.74 -6.69
CA LYS A 339 20.02 -18.61 -7.68
C LYS A 339 18.49 -18.46 -7.64
N ALA A 340 17.94 -18.05 -6.50
CA ALA A 340 16.52 -17.78 -6.34
C ALA A 340 16.00 -16.58 -7.16
N MET A 341 16.88 -15.76 -7.74
CA MET A 341 16.47 -14.70 -8.65
C MET A 341 16.13 -15.21 -10.07
N VAL A 342 16.56 -16.42 -10.39
CA VAL A 342 16.20 -17.14 -11.62
C VAL A 342 15.38 -18.35 -11.22
N LEU A 343 14.14 -18.40 -11.68
CA LEU A 343 13.16 -19.39 -11.28
C LEU A 343 13.18 -20.59 -12.26
N ASP A 344 13.40 -21.77 -11.75
CA ASP A 344 13.15 -23.05 -12.45
C ASP A 344 11.75 -23.57 -12.14
N VAL A 345 11.19 -23.11 -11.01
CA VAL A 345 9.89 -23.57 -10.49
C VAL A 345 9.07 -22.36 -10.04
N ILE A 346 7.81 -22.32 -10.43
CA ILE A 346 6.86 -21.29 -9.97
C ILE A 346 5.94 -21.85 -8.89
N PRO A 347 5.82 -21.20 -7.72
CA PRO A 347 4.89 -21.63 -6.70
C PRO A 347 3.45 -21.31 -7.10
N VAL A 348 2.54 -22.24 -6.83
CA VAL A 348 1.10 -22.06 -7.03
C VAL A 348 0.45 -21.89 -5.67
N ILE A 349 -0.14 -20.73 -5.42
CA ILE A 349 -0.79 -20.43 -4.15
C ILE A 349 -2.06 -21.28 -3.94
N PRO A 350 -2.47 -21.51 -2.68
CA PRO A 350 -3.64 -22.32 -2.38
C PRO A 350 -4.93 -21.85 -3.10
N PRO A 351 -5.83 -22.75 -3.49
CA PRO A 351 -7.05 -22.44 -4.24
C PRO A 351 -7.97 -21.43 -3.55
N ASP A 352 -8.07 -21.48 -2.22
CA ASP A 352 -8.94 -20.59 -1.47
C ASP A 352 -8.44 -19.12 -1.43
N LEU A 353 -7.15 -18.90 -1.74
CA LEU A 353 -6.59 -17.55 -1.91
C LEU A 353 -6.82 -16.97 -3.33
N ARG A 354 -7.28 -17.82 -4.28
CA ARG A 354 -7.64 -17.47 -5.65
C ARG A 354 -8.98 -18.14 -6.05
N PRO A 355 -10.05 -17.83 -5.34
CA PRO A 355 -11.30 -18.58 -5.43
C PRO A 355 -11.97 -18.45 -6.80
N MET A 356 -12.74 -19.48 -7.14
CA MET A 356 -13.67 -19.48 -8.25
C MET A 356 -15.07 -19.76 -7.68
N VAL A 357 -15.98 -18.82 -7.83
CA VAL A 357 -17.32 -18.86 -7.25
C VAL A 357 -18.36 -18.89 -8.36
N GLN A 358 -19.33 -19.77 -8.24
CA GLN A 358 -20.48 -19.80 -9.14
C GLN A 358 -21.47 -18.69 -8.73
N LEU A 359 -21.83 -17.86 -9.70
CA LEU A 359 -22.85 -16.82 -9.57
C LEU A 359 -24.22 -17.36 -9.98
N ASP A 360 -25.28 -16.68 -9.57
CA ASP A 360 -26.64 -16.95 -10.02
C ASP A 360 -26.69 -16.90 -11.56
N GLY A 361 -27.34 -17.87 -12.18
CA GLY A 361 -27.38 -18.02 -13.65
C GLY A 361 -26.23 -18.84 -14.26
N GLY A 362 -25.47 -19.61 -13.44
CA GLY A 362 -24.48 -20.59 -13.91
C GLY A 362 -23.16 -20.01 -14.39
N ARG A 363 -22.95 -18.69 -14.29
CA ARG A 363 -21.69 -18.04 -14.60
C ARG A 363 -20.70 -18.16 -13.44
N PHE A 364 -19.39 -18.20 -13.75
CA PHE A 364 -18.34 -18.27 -12.74
C PHE A 364 -17.63 -16.94 -12.62
N ALA A 365 -17.49 -16.44 -11.40
CA ALA A 365 -16.54 -15.38 -11.06
C ALA A 365 -15.24 -16.05 -10.60
N THR A 366 -14.14 -15.70 -11.24
CA THR A 366 -12.83 -16.25 -10.92
C THR A 366 -11.85 -15.12 -10.57
N SER A 367 -10.88 -15.45 -9.70
CA SER A 367 -9.75 -14.55 -9.46
C SER A 367 -8.90 -14.39 -10.72
N ASP A 368 -8.41 -13.17 -10.97
CA ASP A 368 -7.53 -12.86 -12.09
C ASP A 368 -6.25 -13.72 -12.09
N LEU A 369 -5.78 -14.16 -10.92
CA LEU A 369 -4.61 -15.04 -10.77
C LEU A 369 -4.80 -16.38 -11.49
N ASN A 370 -5.99 -16.94 -11.52
CA ASN A 370 -6.24 -18.20 -12.21
C ASN A 370 -5.99 -18.07 -13.72
N ASP A 371 -6.36 -16.94 -14.33
CA ASP A 371 -6.09 -16.69 -15.75
C ASP A 371 -4.59 -16.49 -16.02
N LEU A 372 -3.89 -15.80 -15.13
CA LEU A 372 -2.44 -15.61 -15.23
C LEU A 372 -1.70 -16.96 -15.08
N TYR A 373 -2.06 -17.81 -14.12
CA TYR A 373 -1.50 -19.15 -13.99
C TYR A 373 -1.79 -20.03 -15.23
N ARG A 374 -3.02 -19.98 -15.76
CA ARG A 374 -3.37 -20.71 -16.98
C ARG A 374 -2.50 -20.29 -18.17
N ARG A 375 -2.22 -18.99 -18.32
CA ARG A 375 -1.32 -18.49 -19.37
C ARG A 375 0.09 -19.03 -19.21
N VAL A 376 0.64 -19.03 -18.01
CA VAL A 376 1.96 -19.60 -17.73
C VAL A 376 1.98 -21.08 -18.06
N ILE A 377 1.03 -21.88 -17.58
CA ILE A 377 0.96 -23.34 -17.83
C ILE A 377 0.83 -23.63 -19.33
N ASN A 378 -0.01 -22.89 -20.05
CA ASN A 378 -0.18 -23.08 -21.49
C ASN A 378 1.12 -22.80 -22.26
N ARG A 379 1.82 -21.71 -21.95
CA ARG A 379 3.11 -21.38 -22.56
C ARG A 379 4.18 -22.42 -22.23
N ASN A 380 4.24 -22.83 -20.96
CA ASN A 380 5.17 -23.84 -20.51
C ASN A 380 4.95 -25.19 -21.21
N ASN A 381 3.71 -25.66 -21.29
CA ASN A 381 3.37 -26.91 -21.96
C ASN A 381 3.66 -26.86 -23.47
N ARG A 382 3.41 -25.70 -24.10
CA ARG A 382 3.75 -25.49 -25.50
C ARG A 382 5.26 -25.51 -25.72
N LEU A 383 6.03 -24.82 -24.85
CA LEU A 383 7.49 -24.84 -24.92
C LEU A 383 8.04 -26.25 -24.74
N ARG A 384 7.56 -27.01 -23.75
CA ARG A 384 7.97 -28.39 -23.51
C ARG A 384 7.76 -29.26 -24.77
N ARG A 385 6.59 -29.13 -25.40
CA ARG A 385 6.27 -29.86 -26.65
C ARG A 385 7.18 -29.45 -27.81
N LEU A 386 7.52 -28.15 -27.93
CA LEU A 386 8.46 -27.69 -28.98
C LEU A 386 9.87 -28.22 -28.78
N LEU A 387 10.34 -28.29 -27.53
CA LEU A 387 11.61 -28.86 -27.17
C LEU A 387 11.66 -30.37 -27.46
N ASP A 388 10.60 -31.10 -27.10
CA ASP A 388 10.47 -32.55 -27.37
C ASP A 388 10.45 -32.86 -28.87
N LEU A 389 9.92 -31.94 -29.68
CA LEU A 389 9.86 -32.07 -31.15
C LEU A 389 11.14 -31.59 -31.88
N GLY A 390 12.13 -31.06 -31.19
CA GLY A 390 13.34 -30.50 -31.81
C GLY A 390 13.07 -29.31 -32.73
N ALA A 391 12.12 -28.42 -32.35
CA ALA A 391 11.74 -27.26 -33.15
C ALA A 391 12.95 -26.30 -33.41
N PRO A 392 12.96 -25.53 -34.50
CA PRO A 392 14.00 -24.53 -34.77
C PRO A 392 14.21 -23.56 -33.62
N GLU A 393 15.48 -23.17 -33.36
CA GLU A 393 15.91 -22.32 -32.25
C GLU A 393 15.11 -21.00 -32.17
N ILE A 394 14.82 -20.38 -33.31
CA ILE A 394 14.05 -19.12 -33.40
C ILE A 394 12.66 -19.27 -32.79
N ILE A 395 11.99 -20.40 -33.08
CA ILE A 395 10.64 -20.67 -32.56
C ILE A 395 10.70 -20.94 -31.05
N VAL A 396 11.71 -21.72 -30.61
CA VAL A 396 11.93 -22.02 -29.20
C VAL A 396 12.23 -20.75 -28.40
N ASN A 397 13.12 -19.91 -28.90
CA ASN A 397 13.48 -18.63 -28.26
C ASN A 397 12.30 -17.67 -28.17
N ASN A 398 11.44 -17.62 -29.20
CA ASN A 398 10.23 -16.83 -29.14
C ASN A 398 9.23 -17.36 -28.07
N GLU A 399 9.07 -18.67 -27.93
CA GLU A 399 8.20 -19.23 -26.91
C GLU A 399 8.80 -19.10 -25.49
N LYS A 400 10.16 -19.22 -25.35
CA LYS A 400 10.86 -18.89 -24.10
C LYS A 400 10.61 -17.42 -23.70
N ARG A 401 10.67 -16.50 -24.66
CA ARG A 401 10.34 -15.06 -24.42
C ARG A 401 8.90 -14.88 -23.98
N MET A 402 7.95 -15.55 -24.62
CA MET A 402 6.54 -15.49 -24.23
C MET A 402 6.29 -16.11 -22.85
N LEU A 403 7.02 -17.15 -22.46
CA LEU A 403 6.97 -17.73 -21.12
C LEU A 403 7.50 -16.74 -20.08
N GLN A 404 8.60 -16.06 -20.38
CA GLN A 404 9.15 -15.00 -19.54
C GLN A 404 8.10 -13.87 -19.33
N GLU A 405 7.47 -13.39 -20.42
CA GLU A 405 6.43 -12.36 -20.34
C GLU A 405 5.19 -12.81 -19.55
N ALA A 406 4.76 -14.07 -19.71
CA ALA A 406 3.65 -14.62 -18.94
C ALA A 406 3.99 -14.71 -17.43
N SER A 407 5.21 -15.08 -17.10
CA SER A 407 5.71 -15.13 -15.71
C SER A 407 5.81 -13.72 -15.12
N ASP A 408 6.30 -12.74 -15.87
CA ASP A 408 6.34 -11.34 -15.45
C ASP A 408 4.95 -10.79 -15.15
N ALA A 409 3.96 -11.11 -15.99
CA ALA A 409 2.56 -10.70 -15.75
C ALA A 409 1.97 -11.35 -14.49
N LEU A 410 2.33 -12.59 -14.18
CA LEU A 410 1.90 -13.27 -12.96
C LEU A 410 2.46 -12.58 -11.70
N PHE A 411 3.75 -12.22 -11.70
CA PHE A 411 4.39 -11.61 -10.55
C PHE A 411 4.08 -10.12 -10.40
N ASP A 412 4.17 -9.33 -11.47
CA ASP A 412 3.94 -7.88 -11.44
C ASP A 412 3.44 -7.36 -12.79
N ASN A 413 2.14 -7.47 -13.04
CA ASN A 413 1.53 -7.10 -14.32
C ASN A 413 1.67 -5.61 -14.60
N GLY A 414 2.12 -5.26 -15.81
CA GLY A 414 2.31 -3.87 -16.24
C GLY A 414 3.64 -3.25 -15.80
N ARG A 415 4.53 -3.99 -15.13
CA ARG A 415 5.86 -3.48 -14.77
C ARG A 415 6.76 -3.31 -16.01
N ARG A 416 6.54 -4.12 -17.03
CA ARG A 416 7.19 -4.02 -18.33
C ARG A 416 6.14 -3.94 -19.43
N GLY A 417 6.14 -2.85 -20.17
CA GLY A 417 5.24 -2.65 -21.30
C GLY A 417 3.76 -2.51 -20.93
N ARG A 418 2.89 -2.83 -21.86
CA ARG A 418 1.45 -2.78 -21.63
C ARG A 418 0.99 -3.93 -20.73
N PRO A 419 0.13 -3.67 -19.74
CA PRO A 419 -0.37 -4.71 -18.86
C PRO A 419 -1.25 -5.70 -19.64
N VAL A 420 -1.22 -6.95 -19.21
CA VAL A 420 -2.16 -7.97 -19.69
C VAL A 420 -3.55 -7.64 -19.18
N THR A 421 -4.51 -7.56 -20.07
CA THR A 421 -5.90 -7.17 -19.77
C THR A 421 -6.87 -8.34 -19.87
N GLY A 422 -7.94 -8.25 -19.10
CA GLY A 422 -9.10 -9.14 -19.17
C GLY A 422 -10.28 -8.53 -19.94
N PRO A 423 -11.47 -9.06 -19.75
CA PRO A 423 -12.69 -8.52 -20.34
C PRO A 423 -12.90 -7.05 -19.94
N GLY A 424 -13.32 -6.21 -20.88
CA GLY A 424 -13.49 -4.78 -20.65
C GLY A 424 -12.17 -3.98 -20.57
N ASN A 425 -11.08 -4.51 -21.11
CA ASN A 425 -9.76 -3.88 -21.17
C ASN A 425 -9.15 -3.52 -19.78
N ARG A 426 -9.66 -4.13 -18.70
CA ARG A 426 -9.17 -3.95 -17.32
C ARG A 426 -7.86 -4.73 -17.12
N PRO A 427 -6.81 -4.12 -16.57
CA PRO A 427 -5.58 -4.85 -16.20
C PRO A 427 -5.89 -5.98 -15.20
N LEU A 428 -5.31 -7.15 -15.42
CA LEU A 428 -5.44 -8.28 -14.49
C LEU A 428 -4.60 -8.04 -13.24
N LYS A 429 -5.15 -8.38 -12.08
CA LYS A 429 -4.50 -8.22 -10.78
C LYS A 429 -3.46 -9.31 -10.56
N SER A 430 -2.18 -8.92 -10.47
CA SER A 430 -1.04 -9.82 -10.26
C SER A 430 -0.80 -10.16 -8.78
N LEU A 431 0.16 -11.05 -8.51
CA LEU A 431 0.59 -11.37 -7.13
C LEU A 431 1.10 -10.13 -6.38
N SER A 432 1.86 -9.26 -7.05
CA SER A 432 2.32 -7.99 -6.47
C SER A 432 1.18 -7.08 -6.09
N ASP A 433 0.14 -6.99 -6.92
CA ASP A 433 -1.04 -6.15 -6.66
C ASP A 433 -1.88 -6.66 -5.49
N MET A 434 -1.77 -7.95 -5.17
CA MET A 434 -2.39 -8.50 -3.96
C MET A 434 -1.71 -8.03 -2.67
N LEU A 435 -0.45 -7.60 -2.73
CA LEU A 435 0.33 -7.14 -1.58
C LEU A 435 0.38 -5.61 -1.49
N LYS A 436 0.44 -4.93 -2.65
CA LYS A 436 0.64 -3.48 -2.78
C LYS A 436 -0.67 -2.69 -2.75
N GLY A 437 -0.56 -1.39 -2.41
CA GLY A 437 -1.65 -0.43 -2.52
C GLY A 437 -2.71 -0.52 -1.43
N LYS A 438 -3.79 0.26 -1.58
CA LYS A 438 -4.90 0.37 -0.62
C LYS A 438 -5.67 -0.95 -0.45
N GLN A 439 -5.81 -1.71 -1.53
CA GLN A 439 -6.51 -3.00 -1.56
C GLN A 439 -5.57 -4.20 -1.43
N GLY A 440 -4.30 -3.97 -1.12
CA GLY A 440 -3.33 -5.01 -0.89
C GLY A 440 -3.46 -5.65 0.50
N ARG A 441 -2.86 -6.83 0.66
CA ARG A 441 -2.92 -7.63 1.88
C ARG A 441 -2.45 -6.87 3.12
N PHE A 442 -1.38 -6.08 2.99
CA PHE A 442 -0.85 -5.33 4.12
C PHE A 442 -1.84 -4.28 4.62
N ARG A 443 -2.37 -3.42 3.75
CA ARG A 443 -3.24 -2.31 4.15
C ARG A 443 -4.69 -2.73 4.42
N GLN A 444 -5.20 -3.74 3.73
CA GLN A 444 -6.61 -4.12 3.82
C GLN A 444 -6.88 -5.22 4.86
N ASN A 445 -5.93 -6.15 5.07
CA ASN A 445 -6.18 -7.34 5.88
C ASN A 445 -5.25 -7.50 7.10
N LEU A 446 -4.07 -6.85 7.11
CA LEU A 446 -3.09 -6.98 8.19
C LEU A 446 -3.03 -5.74 9.09
N LEU A 447 -2.93 -4.53 8.52
CA LEU A 447 -2.95 -3.28 9.29
C LEU A 447 -4.33 -2.95 9.83
N GLY A 448 -5.38 -3.47 9.23
CA GLY A 448 -6.75 -3.34 9.69
C GLY A 448 -7.59 -4.49 9.20
N LYS A 449 -8.49 -4.97 10.06
CA LYS A 449 -9.41 -6.08 9.76
C LYS A 449 -10.84 -5.63 10.00
N ARG A 450 -11.81 -6.24 9.31
CA ARG A 450 -13.21 -6.15 9.68
C ARG A 450 -13.42 -7.00 10.93
N VAL A 451 -14.14 -6.46 11.89
CA VAL A 451 -14.37 -7.10 13.18
C VAL A 451 -15.86 -7.32 13.42
N ASP A 452 -16.17 -8.40 14.14
CA ASP A 452 -17.52 -8.67 14.65
C ASP A 452 -17.81 -7.79 15.88
N TYR A 453 -19.01 -7.84 16.39
CA TYR A 453 -19.49 -7.04 17.52
C TYR A 453 -19.32 -5.54 17.28
N SER A 454 -19.67 -5.11 16.09
CA SER A 454 -19.66 -3.72 15.67
C SER A 454 -20.96 -3.34 14.98
N GLY A 455 -21.34 -2.09 15.11
CA GLY A 455 -22.54 -1.53 14.49
C GLY A 455 -22.27 -0.12 14.02
N ARG A 456 -23.17 0.43 13.23
CA ARG A 456 -23.08 1.80 12.73
C ARG A 456 -24.44 2.46 12.74
N SER A 457 -24.52 3.72 13.18
CA SER A 457 -25.72 4.54 13.09
C SER A 457 -25.38 6.02 12.98
N VAL A 458 -26.41 6.81 12.67
CA VAL A 458 -26.35 8.26 12.68
C VAL A 458 -26.16 8.76 14.09
N ILE A 459 -25.44 9.86 14.28
CA ILE A 459 -25.25 10.51 15.57
C ILE A 459 -26.17 11.74 15.73
N VAL A 460 -26.60 11.96 16.97
CA VAL A 460 -27.30 13.16 17.36
C VAL A 460 -26.72 13.71 18.67
N ALA A 461 -26.96 14.98 18.94
CA ALA A 461 -26.50 15.60 20.18
C ALA A 461 -27.19 14.96 21.39
N GLY A 462 -26.40 14.66 22.42
CA GLY A 462 -26.90 14.21 23.73
C GLY A 462 -26.56 15.24 24.81
N PRO A 463 -27.36 16.32 24.98
CA PRO A 463 -27.02 17.38 25.92
C PRO A 463 -27.08 16.94 27.37
N THR A 464 -27.88 15.93 27.70
CA THR A 464 -28.03 15.39 29.06
C THR A 464 -26.98 14.37 29.47
N LEU A 465 -26.15 13.90 28.53
CA LEU A 465 -25.08 12.93 28.79
C LEU A 465 -23.94 13.56 29.60
N ARG A 466 -23.32 12.73 30.44
CA ARG A 466 -22.02 13.08 31.05
C ARG A 466 -20.90 12.88 30.08
N LEU A 467 -19.72 13.49 30.32
CA LEU A 467 -18.59 13.46 29.43
C LEU A 467 -18.16 12.03 29.08
N GLN A 468 -18.22 11.10 30.03
CA GLN A 468 -17.86 9.69 29.82
C GLN A 468 -18.99 8.85 29.23
N GLN A 469 -20.18 9.38 29.00
CA GLN A 469 -21.35 8.61 28.55
C GLN A 469 -21.66 8.82 27.08
N CYS A 470 -22.24 7.79 26.46
CA CYS A 470 -22.88 7.87 25.15
C CYS A 470 -24.26 7.21 25.18
N GLY A 471 -25.18 7.74 24.38
CA GLY A 471 -26.49 7.11 24.20
C GLY A 471 -26.45 6.05 23.11
N LEU A 472 -26.74 4.79 23.49
CA LEU A 472 -26.75 3.67 22.54
C LEU A 472 -28.20 3.21 22.32
N PRO A 473 -28.68 3.10 21.05
CA PRO A 473 -30.00 2.58 20.75
C PRO A 473 -30.23 1.20 21.34
N LYS A 474 -31.33 0.98 22.03
CA LYS A 474 -31.67 -0.29 22.70
C LYS A 474 -31.54 -1.50 21.78
N LEU A 475 -32.04 -1.42 20.56
CA LEU A 475 -31.99 -2.52 19.59
C LEU A 475 -30.55 -2.84 19.14
N MET A 476 -29.73 -1.82 18.95
CA MET A 476 -28.32 -1.99 18.64
C MET A 476 -27.57 -2.59 19.81
N ALA A 477 -27.82 -2.11 21.03
CA ALA A 477 -27.21 -2.65 22.23
C ALA A 477 -27.55 -4.13 22.43
N LEU A 478 -28.82 -4.52 22.22
CA LEU A 478 -29.24 -5.91 22.35
C LEU A 478 -28.51 -6.84 21.39
N GLU A 479 -28.25 -6.43 20.15
CA GLU A 479 -27.55 -7.25 19.17
C GLU A 479 -26.04 -7.32 19.46
N LEU A 480 -25.41 -6.20 19.84
CA LEU A 480 -23.99 -6.15 20.19
C LEU A 480 -23.67 -6.97 21.44
N PHE A 481 -24.49 -6.84 22.50
CA PHE A 481 -24.30 -7.54 23.78
C PHE A 481 -24.95 -8.92 23.85
N LYS A 482 -25.53 -9.41 22.76
CA LYS A 482 -26.28 -10.66 22.71
C LYS A 482 -25.61 -11.85 23.41
N PRO A 483 -24.32 -12.18 23.22
CA PRO A 483 -23.69 -13.29 23.94
C PRO A 483 -23.62 -13.06 25.45
N PHE A 484 -23.36 -11.85 25.87
CA PHE A 484 -23.27 -11.49 27.29
C PHE A 484 -24.64 -11.56 27.96
N VAL A 485 -25.70 -11.08 27.31
CA VAL A 485 -27.09 -11.17 27.77
C VAL A 485 -27.51 -12.63 27.84
N MET A 486 -27.22 -13.45 26.82
CA MET A 486 -27.56 -14.87 26.85
C MET A 486 -26.87 -15.60 28.01
N LYS A 487 -25.57 -15.30 28.23
CA LYS A 487 -24.83 -15.86 29.37
C LYS A 487 -25.49 -15.44 30.69
N ARG A 488 -25.78 -14.17 30.90
CA ARG A 488 -26.34 -13.63 32.12
C ARG A 488 -27.76 -14.17 32.42
N LEU A 489 -28.57 -14.39 31.35
CA LEU A 489 -29.90 -15.02 31.49
C LEU A 489 -29.80 -16.46 32.00
N VAL A 490 -28.77 -17.22 31.59
CA VAL A 490 -28.51 -18.57 32.07
C VAL A 490 -27.96 -18.55 33.49
N ASP A 491 -27.02 -17.67 33.80
CA ASP A 491 -26.40 -17.51 35.12
C ASP A 491 -27.46 -17.09 36.19
N GLN A 492 -28.40 -16.26 35.82
CA GLN A 492 -29.53 -15.85 36.68
C GLN A 492 -30.68 -16.86 36.72
N GLN A 493 -30.53 -18.03 36.08
CA GLN A 493 -31.54 -19.09 36.00
C GLN A 493 -32.86 -18.67 35.33
N LEU A 494 -32.89 -17.53 34.63
CA LEU A 494 -34.06 -17.08 33.84
C LEU A 494 -34.24 -17.92 32.56
N ALA A 495 -33.19 -18.57 32.10
CA ALA A 495 -33.21 -19.51 31.00
C ALA A 495 -32.51 -20.82 31.38
N GLN A 496 -33.11 -21.96 31.03
CA GLN A 496 -32.56 -23.29 31.35
C GLN A 496 -31.28 -23.64 30.57
N ASN A 497 -31.13 -23.10 29.35
CA ASN A 497 -29.99 -23.33 28.50
C ASN A 497 -29.83 -22.18 27.48
N ILE A 498 -28.67 -22.15 26.79
CA ILE A 498 -28.32 -21.14 25.79
C ILE A 498 -29.38 -21.07 24.66
N LYS A 499 -29.93 -22.21 24.25
CA LYS A 499 -30.96 -22.26 23.20
C LYS A 499 -32.26 -21.59 23.63
N SER A 500 -32.65 -21.75 24.91
CA SER A 500 -33.79 -21.04 25.51
C SER A 500 -33.52 -19.53 25.66
N ALA A 501 -32.33 -19.17 26.14
CA ALA A 501 -31.90 -17.79 26.25
C ALA A 501 -31.92 -17.09 24.87
N LYS A 502 -31.41 -17.74 23.81
CA LYS A 502 -31.45 -17.20 22.45
C LYS A 502 -32.88 -16.90 21.99
N ARG A 503 -33.85 -17.82 22.24
CA ARG A 503 -35.25 -17.60 21.88
C ARG A 503 -35.89 -16.46 22.68
N MET A 504 -35.48 -16.28 23.95
CA MET A 504 -35.96 -15.16 24.78
C MET A 504 -35.47 -13.82 24.23
N VAL A 505 -34.20 -13.73 23.84
CA VAL A 505 -33.60 -12.54 23.21
C VAL A 505 -34.27 -12.25 21.87
N GLU A 506 -34.44 -13.24 21.00
CA GLU A 506 -35.10 -13.08 19.70
C GLU A 506 -36.58 -12.61 19.85
N ARG A 507 -37.29 -13.07 20.89
CA ARG A 507 -38.65 -12.64 21.20
C ARG A 507 -38.72 -11.35 22.00
N ARG A 508 -37.61 -10.75 22.38
CA ARG A 508 -37.50 -9.46 23.11
C ARG A 508 -38.40 -9.41 24.36
N ARG A 509 -38.33 -10.45 25.19
CA ARG A 509 -39.14 -10.48 26.43
C ARG A 509 -38.72 -9.36 27.38
N PRO A 510 -39.64 -8.81 28.24
CA PRO A 510 -39.31 -7.71 29.17
C PRO A 510 -38.06 -7.95 30.01
N GLN A 511 -37.92 -9.15 30.58
CA GLN A 511 -36.74 -9.57 31.38
C GLN A 511 -35.40 -9.43 30.66
N VAL A 512 -35.39 -9.47 29.32
CA VAL A 512 -34.15 -9.29 28.53
C VAL A 512 -33.62 -7.87 28.62
N TRP A 513 -34.52 -6.88 28.75
CA TRP A 513 -34.14 -5.48 28.87
C TRP A 513 -33.51 -5.17 30.23
N ASP A 514 -34.01 -5.73 31.30
CA ASP A 514 -33.46 -5.59 32.65
C ASP A 514 -32.04 -6.20 32.71
N VAL A 515 -31.89 -7.40 32.15
CA VAL A 515 -30.59 -8.06 32.07
C VAL A 515 -29.62 -7.28 31.14
N LEU A 516 -30.12 -6.72 30.05
CA LEU A 516 -29.27 -5.89 29.16
C LEU A 516 -28.76 -4.65 29.91
N GLU A 517 -29.63 -3.97 30.69
CA GLU A 517 -29.21 -2.83 31.49
C GLU A 517 -28.13 -3.19 32.51
N ASP A 518 -28.23 -4.35 33.15
CA ASP A 518 -27.20 -4.84 34.07
C ASP A 518 -25.89 -5.21 33.38
N VAL A 519 -25.98 -5.80 32.21
CA VAL A 519 -24.78 -6.18 31.42
C VAL A 519 -24.01 -4.95 30.90
N ILE A 520 -24.74 -3.88 30.54
CA ILE A 520 -24.16 -2.64 30.04
C ILE A 520 -23.45 -1.86 31.14
N LYS A 521 -23.91 -1.95 32.37
CA LYS A 521 -23.20 -1.33 33.50
C LYS A 521 -21.78 -1.85 33.54
N GLU A 522 -20.82 -0.94 33.60
CA GLU A 522 -19.37 -1.26 33.63
C GLU A 522 -18.75 -1.85 32.36
N HIS A 523 -19.47 -1.98 31.25
CA HIS A 523 -18.92 -2.47 29.99
C HIS A 523 -18.78 -1.31 28.98
N PRO A 524 -17.58 -0.73 28.81
CA PRO A 524 -17.36 0.39 27.89
C PRO A 524 -17.53 -0.04 26.44
N VAL A 525 -17.98 0.89 25.60
CA VAL A 525 -18.02 0.73 24.15
C VAL A 525 -17.09 1.74 23.49
N LEU A 526 -16.53 1.39 22.34
CA LEU A 526 -15.69 2.28 21.56
C LEU A 526 -16.53 2.93 20.46
N LEU A 527 -16.47 4.25 20.35
CA LEU A 527 -17.05 5.00 19.25
C LEU A 527 -15.94 5.46 18.29
N ASN A 528 -16.18 5.32 17.01
CA ASN A 528 -15.27 5.76 15.95
C ASN A 528 -16.00 6.52 14.86
N ARG A 529 -15.42 7.64 14.41
CA ARG A 529 -15.86 8.34 13.21
C ARG A 529 -14.80 8.26 12.11
N ALA A 530 -15.19 7.88 10.91
CA ALA A 530 -14.36 7.96 9.73
C ALA A 530 -14.43 9.37 9.09
N PRO A 531 -13.28 9.96 8.63
CA PRO A 531 -11.94 9.40 8.66
C PRO A 531 -11.27 9.54 10.03
N THR A 532 -10.57 8.50 10.50
CA THR A 532 -9.80 8.56 11.75
C THR A 532 -8.45 9.22 11.49
N LEU A 533 -8.36 10.53 11.75
CA LEU A 533 -7.15 11.32 11.47
C LEU A 533 -6.10 11.21 12.57
N HIS A 534 -6.52 11.02 13.81
CA HIS A 534 -5.65 10.92 14.99
C HIS A 534 -6.26 9.94 16.02
N ARG A 535 -5.51 9.60 17.05
CA ARG A 535 -5.93 8.59 18.03
C ARG A 535 -7.24 8.91 18.76
N LEU A 536 -7.58 10.20 18.93
CA LEU A 536 -8.83 10.62 19.56
C LEU A 536 -10.06 10.47 18.68
N GLY A 537 -9.91 10.06 17.42
CA GLY A 537 -11.00 9.62 16.56
C GLY A 537 -11.60 8.27 16.97
N ILE A 538 -11.03 7.61 17.99
CA ILE A 538 -11.57 6.42 18.66
C ILE A 538 -11.51 6.69 20.15
N GLN A 539 -12.67 6.73 20.83
CA GLN A 539 -12.75 6.92 22.26
C GLN A 539 -13.72 5.93 22.88
N ALA A 540 -13.48 5.60 24.15
CA ALA A 540 -14.35 4.76 24.93
C ALA A 540 -15.40 5.59 25.68
N PHE A 541 -16.59 5.04 25.79
CA PHE A 541 -17.72 5.64 26.52
C PHE A 541 -18.46 4.56 27.32
N GLU A 542 -19.10 4.99 28.39
CA GLU A 542 -20.06 4.18 29.10
C GLU A 542 -21.42 4.29 28.40
N PRO A 543 -21.98 3.18 27.89
CA PRO A 543 -23.24 3.25 27.16
C PRO A 543 -24.44 3.46 28.09
N LEU A 544 -25.33 4.34 27.67
CA LEU A 544 -26.65 4.53 28.25
C LEU A 544 -27.69 4.12 27.20
N LEU A 545 -28.68 3.32 27.59
CA LEU A 545 -29.74 2.91 26.68
C LEU A 545 -30.67 4.09 26.35
N VAL A 546 -30.86 4.34 25.07
CA VAL A 546 -31.74 5.38 24.57
C VAL A 546 -32.78 4.82 23.61
N GLU A 547 -33.95 5.45 23.56
CA GLU A 547 -34.97 5.13 22.57
C GLU A 547 -34.57 5.71 21.20
N GLY A 548 -35.10 5.11 20.14
CA GLY A 548 -34.81 5.54 18.76
C GLY A 548 -33.77 4.67 18.10
N LYS A 549 -33.18 5.22 17.04
CA LYS A 549 -32.21 4.51 16.18
C LYS A 549 -30.84 5.24 16.09
N ALA A 550 -30.76 6.47 16.58
CA ALA A 550 -29.57 7.30 16.54
C ALA A 550 -28.73 7.17 17.81
N ILE A 551 -27.40 7.23 17.65
CA ILE A 551 -26.46 7.26 18.76
C ILE A 551 -26.43 8.70 19.29
N GLN A 552 -26.54 8.88 20.61
CA GLN A 552 -26.34 10.18 21.23
C GLN A 552 -24.90 10.37 21.63
N LEU A 553 -24.32 11.48 21.19
CA LEU A 553 -22.93 11.84 21.46
C LEU A 553 -22.84 13.09 22.32
N HIS A 554 -21.92 13.09 23.28
CA HIS A 554 -21.68 14.26 24.12
C HIS A 554 -21.11 15.43 23.28
N PRO A 555 -21.68 16.64 23.37
CA PRO A 555 -21.30 17.77 22.52
C PRO A 555 -19.82 18.17 22.60
N LEU A 556 -19.20 18.09 23.78
CA LEU A 556 -17.80 18.50 23.97
C LEU A 556 -16.78 17.58 23.30
N VAL A 557 -17.13 16.34 22.95
CA VAL A 557 -16.22 15.42 22.26
C VAL A 557 -16.28 15.55 20.73
N CYS A 558 -17.24 16.32 20.20
CA CYS A 558 -17.40 16.52 18.75
C CYS A 558 -16.13 17.06 18.09
N THR A 559 -15.40 17.95 18.76
CA THR A 559 -14.13 18.48 18.27
C THR A 559 -13.08 17.40 18.05
N ALA A 560 -12.95 16.46 19.01
CA ALA A 560 -12.00 15.37 18.92
C ALA A 560 -12.31 14.41 17.77
N PHE A 561 -13.58 14.15 17.50
CA PHE A 561 -14.05 13.34 16.38
C PHE A 561 -14.15 14.12 15.06
N ASN A 562 -14.05 15.46 15.09
CA ASN A 562 -14.42 16.34 13.99
C ASN A 562 -15.83 15.99 13.47
N ALA A 563 -16.77 15.76 14.39
CA ALA A 563 -18.15 15.32 14.11
C ALA A 563 -19.10 16.51 14.19
N ASP A 564 -20.07 16.51 13.29
CA ASP A 564 -21.25 17.38 13.35
C ASP A 564 -22.52 16.54 13.23
N PHE A 565 -23.67 17.17 13.44
CA PHE A 565 -24.95 16.48 13.49
C PHE A 565 -25.80 16.70 12.22
N ASP A 566 -25.14 16.89 11.08
CA ASP A 566 -25.78 17.11 9.78
C ASP A 566 -26.15 15.80 9.04
N GLY A 567 -25.96 14.65 9.68
CA GLY A 567 -26.17 13.31 9.12
C GLY A 567 -24.95 12.40 9.25
N ASP A 568 -23.93 12.81 9.97
CA ASP A 568 -22.75 12.00 10.26
C ASP A 568 -23.13 10.68 10.93
N GLN A 569 -22.36 9.64 10.60
CA GLN A 569 -22.48 8.33 11.19
C GLN A 569 -21.23 7.98 11.98
N MET A 570 -21.39 7.23 13.05
CA MET A 570 -20.31 6.67 13.83
C MET A 570 -20.43 5.17 13.97
N ALA A 571 -19.29 4.48 14.03
CA ALA A 571 -19.22 3.07 14.32
C ALA A 571 -19.11 2.84 15.83
N VAL A 572 -19.76 1.78 16.31
CA VAL A 572 -19.67 1.29 17.69
C VAL A 572 -18.95 -0.03 17.68
N HIS A 573 -17.99 -0.23 18.57
CA HIS A 573 -17.25 -1.47 18.73
C HIS A 573 -17.30 -1.91 20.20
N LEU A 574 -17.42 -3.22 20.43
CA LEU A 574 -17.52 -3.79 21.75
C LEU A 574 -16.22 -4.52 22.13
N PRO A 575 -15.48 -4.07 23.16
CA PRO A 575 -14.36 -4.83 23.73
C PRO A 575 -14.89 -6.14 24.35
N LEU A 576 -14.30 -7.29 24.00
CA LEU A 576 -14.78 -8.59 24.45
C LEU A 576 -14.06 -9.11 25.67
N SER A 577 -12.71 -9.02 25.72
CA SER A 577 -11.92 -9.52 26.85
C SER A 577 -11.87 -8.51 28.00
N VAL A 578 -11.60 -9.02 29.19
CA VAL A 578 -11.47 -8.19 30.41
C VAL A 578 -10.29 -7.23 30.26
N GLU A 579 -9.19 -7.68 29.66
CA GLU A 579 -8.01 -6.87 29.40
C GLU A 579 -8.35 -5.72 28.45
N ALA A 580 -9.09 -6.00 27.35
CA ALA A 580 -9.50 -4.96 26.41
C ALA A 580 -10.45 -3.93 27.05
N GLN A 581 -11.35 -4.39 27.93
CA GLN A 581 -12.24 -3.49 28.69
C GLN A 581 -11.45 -2.61 29.67
N ALA A 582 -10.44 -3.18 30.35
CA ALA A 582 -9.56 -2.43 31.25
C ALA A 582 -8.75 -1.37 30.47
N GLU A 583 -8.17 -1.73 29.33
CA GLU A 583 -7.48 -0.78 28.46
C GLU A 583 -8.41 0.33 27.96
N ALA A 584 -9.62 -0.01 27.55
CA ALA A 584 -10.61 0.97 27.12
C ALA A 584 -10.95 1.98 28.24
N ARG A 585 -11.11 1.53 29.48
CA ARG A 585 -11.38 2.40 30.63
C ARG A 585 -10.21 3.29 31.00
N VAL A 586 -9.01 2.72 31.07
CA VAL A 586 -7.82 3.44 31.58
C VAL A 586 -7.27 4.40 30.53
N LEU A 587 -7.15 3.96 29.27
CA LEU A 587 -6.46 4.69 28.21
C LEU A 587 -7.39 5.45 27.27
N MET A 588 -8.58 4.90 26.98
CA MET A 588 -9.42 5.41 25.89
C MET A 588 -10.67 6.15 26.33
N LEU A 589 -11.00 6.15 27.63
CA LEU A 589 -12.19 6.84 28.12
C LEU A 589 -12.12 8.34 27.81
N SER A 590 -13.22 8.92 27.33
CA SER A 590 -13.31 10.33 26.93
C SER A 590 -12.90 11.31 28.03
N ALA A 591 -13.28 11.02 29.28
CA ALA A 591 -12.88 11.82 30.44
C ALA A 591 -11.36 11.84 30.71
N ASN A 592 -10.61 10.85 30.20
CA ASN A 592 -9.15 10.77 30.33
C ASN A 592 -8.41 11.48 29.20
N ASN A 593 -9.09 11.83 28.10
CA ASN A 593 -8.51 12.36 26.87
C ASN A 593 -8.96 13.82 26.61
N ILE A 594 -8.71 14.68 27.59
CA ILE A 594 -9.10 16.09 27.54
C ILE A 594 -8.11 16.91 26.71
N LEU A 595 -6.82 16.55 26.74
CA LEU A 595 -5.73 17.24 26.06
C LEU A 595 -5.37 16.60 24.72
N SER A 596 -5.00 17.41 23.75
CA SER A 596 -4.48 16.95 22.46
C SER A 596 -3.08 16.39 22.61
N PRO A 597 -2.79 15.17 22.13
CA PRO A 597 -1.44 14.60 22.18
C PRO A 597 -0.44 15.31 21.25
N ALA A 598 -0.92 16.08 20.27
CA ALA A 598 -0.06 16.81 19.33
C ALA A 598 0.52 18.09 19.92
N SER A 599 -0.24 18.83 20.71
CA SER A 599 0.13 20.17 21.20
C SER A 599 0.03 20.33 22.71
N GLY A 600 -0.54 19.37 23.44
CA GLY A 600 -0.84 19.52 24.86
C GLY A 600 -1.97 20.49 25.19
N ARG A 601 -2.60 21.13 24.19
CA ARG A 601 -3.72 22.05 24.41
C ARG A 601 -5.02 21.30 24.60
N PRO A 602 -6.00 21.88 25.34
CA PRO A 602 -7.32 21.27 25.47
C PRO A 602 -7.99 21.06 24.11
N ILE A 603 -8.55 19.86 23.90
CA ILE A 603 -9.37 19.54 22.72
C ILE A 603 -10.86 19.50 23.08
N VAL A 604 -11.18 19.25 24.35
CA VAL A 604 -12.54 19.24 24.88
C VAL A 604 -12.86 20.67 25.33
N THR A 605 -13.36 21.50 24.41
CA THR A 605 -13.67 22.89 24.66
C THR A 605 -15.08 23.21 24.18
N PRO A 606 -15.83 24.12 24.89
CA PRO A 606 -17.13 24.60 24.43
C PRO A 606 -17.03 25.24 23.04
N GLN A 607 -18.02 24.95 22.19
CA GLN A 607 -18.15 25.50 20.85
C GLN A 607 -19.60 25.84 20.52
N GLN A 608 -19.82 26.60 19.44
CA GLN A 608 -21.14 26.95 18.91
C GLN A 608 -22.07 27.52 20.01
N ASP A 609 -23.21 26.90 20.23
CA ASP A 609 -24.23 27.32 21.19
C ASP A 609 -23.73 27.42 22.64
N LEU A 610 -22.74 26.58 23.02
CA LEU A 610 -22.11 26.66 24.33
C LEU A 610 -21.33 27.97 24.52
N VAL A 611 -20.68 28.44 23.46
CA VAL A 611 -19.95 29.72 23.50
C VAL A 611 -20.97 30.88 23.56
N ILE A 612 -22.06 30.81 22.79
CA ILE A 612 -23.13 31.81 22.84
C ILE A 612 -23.71 31.94 24.23
N GLY A 613 -24.04 30.77 24.84
CA GLY A 613 -24.59 30.71 26.20
C GLY A 613 -23.64 31.27 27.25
N GLY A 614 -22.35 30.92 27.18
CA GLY A 614 -21.33 31.42 28.09
C GLY A 614 -21.03 32.92 27.87
N TYR A 615 -21.03 33.37 26.63
CA TYR A 615 -20.89 34.79 26.29
C TYR A 615 -22.08 35.58 26.91
N TYR A 616 -23.31 35.21 26.62
CA TYR A 616 -24.51 35.85 27.16
C TYR A 616 -24.52 35.87 28.69
N LEU A 617 -24.14 34.77 29.31
CA LEU A 617 -24.11 34.65 30.78
C LEU A 617 -23.09 35.62 31.41
N THR A 618 -21.94 35.77 30.81
CA THR A 618 -20.80 36.55 31.37
C THR A 618 -20.72 37.97 30.85
N ASP A 619 -21.65 38.39 29.96
CA ASP A 619 -21.74 39.74 29.44
C ASP A 619 -22.09 40.75 30.56
N GLN A 620 -21.61 41.97 30.45
CA GLN A 620 -21.87 43.02 31.38
C GLN A 620 -22.59 44.17 30.64
N ARG A 621 -23.69 44.67 31.22
CA ARG A 621 -24.45 45.80 30.67
C ARG A 621 -24.61 46.84 31.70
N ASP A 622 -24.10 48.05 31.43
CA ASP A 622 -24.23 49.21 32.28
C ASP A 622 -25.68 49.70 32.26
N GLY A 623 -26.13 50.29 33.35
CA GLY A 623 -27.52 50.78 33.51
C GLY A 623 -28.54 49.64 33.73
N SER A 624 -28.13 48.42 34.03
CA SER A 624 -29.03 47.29 34.30
C SER A 624 -29.62 47.40 35.72
N LYS A 625 -30.84 46.86 35.92
CA LYS A 625 -31.53 46.89 37.23
C LYS A 625 -30.67 46.20 38.30
N GLY A 626 -30.48 46.89 39.46
CA GLY A 626 -29.68 46.34 40.57
C GLY A 626 -28.17 46.62 40.46
N GLU A 627 -27.74 47.51 39.56
CA GLU A 627 -26.35 47.94 39.46
C GLU A 627 -25.85 48.61 40.78
N GLY A 628 -24.62 48.22 41.17
CA GLY A 628 -23.96 48.72 42.38
C GLY A 628 -24.40 48.07 43.70
N HIS A 629 -25.35 47.17 43.71
CA HIS A 629 -25.71 46.41 44.90
C HIS A 629 -24.56 45.57 45.45
N VAL A 630 -24.47 45.49 46.77
CA VAL A 630 -23.44 44.76 47.50
C VAL A 630 -24.05 43.52 48.17
N TYR A 631 -23.50 42.36 47.91
CA TYR A 631 -23.94 41.08 48.46
C TYR A 631 -22.82 40.42 49.27
N ARG A 632 -23.15 39.65 50.25
CA ARG A 632 -22.17 38.91 51.12
C ARG A 632 -21.88 37.53 50.62
N GLN A 633 -22.88 36.86 50.05
CA GLN A 633 -22.77 35.47 49.63
C GLN A 633 -23.57 35.23 48.34
N LEU A 634 -23.17 34.19 47.59
CA LEU A 634 -23.76 33.83 46.30
C LEU A 634 -25.28 33.57 46.40
N TYR A 635 -25.75 32.93 47.48
CA TYR A 635 -27.18 32.64 47.61
C TYR A 635 -28.05 33.91 47.69
N GLU A 636 -27.53 35.02 48.22
CA GLU A 636 -28.23 36.32 48.25
C GLU A 636 -28.39 36.86 46.84
N VAL A 637 -27.33 36.71 45.99
CA VAL A 637 -27.36 37.09 44.58
C VAL A 637 -28.38 36.27 43.80
N VAL A 638 -28.40 34.95 44.01
CA VAL A 638 -29.39 34.04 43.37
C VAL A 638 -30.81 34.41 43.76
N ARG A 639 -31.05 34.69 45.03
CA ARG A 639 -32.36 35.10 45.52
C ARG A 639 -32.82 36.45 44.93
N ALA A 640 -31.89 37.41 44.83
CA ALA A 640 -32.17 38.72 44.23
C ALA A 640 -32.41 38.61 42.71
N LEU A 641 -31.74 37.65 42.04
CA LEU A 641 -31.96 37.32 40.64
C LEU A 641 -33.35 36.69 40.43
N ASP A 642 -33.72 35.73 41.26
CA ASP A 642 -35.03 35.05 41.19
C ASP A 642 -36.21 35.99 41.54
N SER A 643 -36.03 36.93 42.49
CA SER A 643 -37.02 37.98 42.77
C SER A 643 -37.09 39.08 41.71
N GLY A 644 -36.14 39.10 40.77
CA GLY A 644 -36.07 40.15 39.75
C GLY A 644 -35.57 41.49 40.24
N ASP A 645 -34.92 41.57 41.42
CA ASP A 645 -34.32 42.80 41.97
C ASP A 645 -33.03 43.15 41.30
N VAL A 646 -32.33 42.18 40.78
CA VAL A 646 -31.07 42.31 40.04
C VAL A 646 -31.17 41.62 38.69
N ALA A 647 -30.67 42.26 37.64
CA ALA A 647 -30.56 41.69 36.31
C ALA A 647 -29.30 40.80 36.19
N LEU A 648 -29.34 39.80 35.33
CA LEU A 648 -28.23 38.84 35.11
C LEU A 648 -26.92 39.53 34.76
N HIS A 649 -27.00 40.61 34.00
CA HIS A 649 -25.83 41.37 33.42
C HIS A 649 -25.46 42.61 34.25
N ALA A 650 -26.13 42.81 35.40
CA ALA A 650 -25.87 44.01 36.24
C ALA A 650 -24.52 43.91 36.92
N LYS A 651 -23.79 45.01 36.99
CA LYS A 651 -22.54 45.11 37.75
C LYS A 651 -22.86 45.18 39.24
N ILE A 652 -22.45 44.15 39.99
CA ILE A 652 -22.64 44.04 41.42
C ILE A 652 -21.31 43.87 42.15
N LYS A 653 -21.34 44.02 43.47
CA LYS A 653 -20.17 43.80 44.35
C LYS A 653 -20.43 42.64 45.27
N ILE A 654 -19.49 41.72 45.35
CA ILE A 654 -19.52 40.62 46.32
C ILE A 654 -18.43 40.85 47.37
N ALA A 655 -18.80 40.60 48.65
CA ALA A 655 -17.84 40.76 49.74
C ALA A 655 -17.12 39.44 49.95
N GLU A 656 -15.82 39.46 49.82
CA GLU A 656 -14.93 38.30 50.09
C GLU A 656 -13.94 38.65 51.20
N ARG A 657 -13.31 37.63 51.77
CA ARG A 657 -12.22 37.76 52.73
C ARG A 657 -10.91 37.40 52.09
N ASP A 658 -9.97 38.37 52.10
CA ASP A 658 -8.61 38.16 51.69
C ASP A 658 -7.89 37.14 52.64
N ASP A 659 -6.75 36.58 52.24
CA ASP A 659 -5.90 35.66 53.02
C ASP A 659 -5.54 36.24 54.39
N ASN A 660 -5.57 37.58 54.51
CA ASN A 660 -5.33 38.29 55.80
C ASN A 660 -6.62 38.51 56.60
N GLY A 661 -7.79 37.96 56.19
CA GLY A 661 -9.06 38.08 56.90
C GLY A 661 -9.74 39.43 56.69
N LYS A 662 -9.21 40.37 55.87
CA LYS A 662 -9.79 41.67 55.55
C LYS A 662 -10.87 41.49 54.51
N GLN A 663 -12.00 42.21 54.70
CA GLN A 663 -13.12 42.20 53.77
C GLN A 663 -12.74 43.05 52.52
N ILE A 664 -12.83 42.42 51.36
CA ILE A 664 -12.61 43.05 50.05
C ILE A 664 -13.90 42.95 49.24
N TYR A 665 -14.17 43.94 48.42
CA TYR A 665 -15.31 43.98 47.50
C TYR A 665 -14.82 43.75 46.08
N VAL A 666 -15.30 42.69 45.43
CA VAL A 666 -14.95 42.34 44.05
C VAL A 666 -16.11 42.75 43.14
N ASP A 667 -15.78 43.52 42.10
CA ASP A 667 -16.74 43.87 41.04
C ASP A 667 -16.98 42.70 40.12
N THR A 668 -18.22 42.24 39.97
CA THR A 668 -18.61 41.09 39.15
C THR A 668 -20.05 41.22 38.66
N THR A 669 -20.56 40.21 37.96
CA THR A 669 -21.97 40.12 37.57
C THR A 669 -22.58 38.84 38.14
N PRO A 670 -23.91 38.76 38.34
CA PRO A 670 -24.57 37.55 38.79
C PRO A 670 -24.29 36.36 37.88
N GLY A 671 -24.21 36.58 36.55
CA GLY A 671 -23.93 35.52 35.59
C GLY A 671 -22.51 34.95 35.71
N ARG A 672 -21.51 35.76 35.99
CA ARG A 672 -20.12 35.29 36.25
C ARG A 672 -20.01 34.43 37.50
N LEU A 673 -20.71 34.86 38.56
CA LEU A 673 -20.76 34.08 39.81
C LEU A 673 -21.44 32.73 39.65
N LEU A 674 -22.52 32.66 38.88
CA LEU A 674 -23.18 31.37 38.53
C LEU A 674 -22.27 30.45 37.71
N PHE A 675 -21.42 31.01 36.86
CA PHE A 675 -20.43 30.23 36.11
C PHE A 675 -19.32 29.72 37.04
N GLU A 676 -18.78 30.57 37.90
CA GLU A 676 -17.73 30.23 38.87
C GLU A 676 -18.18 29.12 39.83
N GLU A 677 -19.47 29.08 40.22
CA GLU A 677 -20.05 28.03 41.04
C GLU A 677 -19.88 26.61 40.40
N ARG A 678 -19.84 26.55 39.08
CA ARG A 678 -19.65 25.25 38.34
C ARG A 678 -18.19 24.83 38.25
N LEU A 679 -17.24 25.68 38.61
CA LEU A 679 -15.83 25.37 38.66
C LEU A 679 -15.46 24.62 39.96
N PRO A 680 -14.40 23.81 39.98
CA PRO A 680 -13.99 23.10 41.18
C PRO A 680 -13.61 24.04 42.33
N ALA A 681 -13.87 23.57 43.55
CA ALA A 681 -13.54 24.29 44.74
C ALA A 681 -12.02 24.67 44.76
N GLY A 682 -11.75 25.98 44.97
CA GLY A 682 -10.40 26.49 44.96
C GLY A 682 -9.92 27.10 43.62
N PHE A 683 -10.68 26.94 42.53
CA PHE A 683 -10.33 27.57 41.24
C PHE A 683 -10.23 29.11 41.38
N VAL A 684 -11.27 29.75 41.90
CA VAL A 684 -11.31 31.20 42.09
C VAL A 684 -10.19 31.67 43.02
N LYS A 685 -9.91 30.95 44.12
CA LYS A 685 -8.79 31.30 45.02
C LYS A 685 -7.42 31.28 44.32
N LYS A 686 -7.25 30.42 43.33
CA LYS A 686 -5.94 30.23 42.65
C LYS A 686 -5.75 31.14 41.45
N PHE A 687 -6.82 31.38 40.69
CA PHE A 687 -6.76 32.12 39.42
C PHE A 687 -7.50 33.44 39.41
N GLY A 688 -8.22 33.78 40.51
CA GLY A 688 -9.06 34.94 40.61
C GLY A 688 -10.43 34.76 39.96
N HIS A 689 -11.26 35.78 40.11
CA HIS A 689 -12.58 35.85 39.51
C HIS A 689 -12.52 36.03 38.00
N ILE A 690 -13.59 35.65 37.32
CA ILE A 690 -13.77 35.94 35.90
C ILE A 690 -14.17 37.38 35.72
N ASP A 691 -13.25 38.17 35.18
CA ASP A 691 -13.39 39.64 34.98
C ASP A 691 -13.84 39.99 33.55
N GLN A 692 -13.80 39.03 32.63
CA GLN A 692 -14.04 39.27 31.19
C GLN A 692 -15.24 38.44 30.71
N THR A 693 -15.83 38.86 29.59
CA THR A 693 -16.84 38.13 28.86
C THR A 693 -16.18 36.89 28.19
N LEU A 694 -16.72 35.72 28.42
CA LEU A 694 -16.14 34.48 27.92
C LEU A 694 -16.37 34.29 26.42
N LYS A 695 -15.30 34.36 25.65
CA LYS A 695 -15.23 33.98 24.23
C LYS A 695 -14.58 32.60 24.09
N LYS A 696 -14.50 32.09 22.87
CA LYS A 696 -13.91 30.74 22.59
C LYS A 696 -12.48 30.57 23.13
N LYS A 697 -11.65 31.63 23.09
CA LYS A 697 -10.26 31.59 23.58
C LYS A 697 -10.20 31.47 25.10
N GLU A 698 -11.01 32.22 25.80
CA GLU A 698 -11.08 32.26 27.26
C GLU A 698 -11.54 30.92 27.83
N PHE A 699 -12.50 30.25 27.17
CA PHE A 699 -12.87 28.88 27.51
C PHE A 699 -11.67 27.92 27.39
N GLY A 700 -10.86 28.05 26.34
CA GLY A 700 -9.64 27.27 26.18
C GLY A 700 -8.67 27.46 27.36
N VAL A 701 -8.46 28.71 27.79
CA VAL A 701 -7.58 29.02 28.94
C VAL A 701 -8.14 28.46 30.25
N ILE A 702 -9.45 28.51 30.44
CA ILE A 702 -10.09 27.92 31.63
C ILE A 702 -9.88 26.41 31.68
N VAL A 703 -10.11 25.72 30.58
CA VAL A 703 -9.91 24.25 30.53
C VAL A 703 -8.43 23.88 30.68
N GLU A 704 -7.50 24.68 30.15
CA GLU A 704 -6.05 24.48 30.33
C GLU A 704 -5.68 24.62 31.82
N ARG A 705 -6.12 25.67 32.50
CA ARG A 705 -5.91 25.87 33.96
C ARG A 705 -6.53 24.74 34.78
N LEU A 706 -7.71 24.23 34.38
CA LEU A 706 -8.32 23.08 35.04
C LEU A 706 -7.47 21.83 34.87
N SER A 707 -6.94 21.58 33.65
CA SER A 707 -6.15 20.37 33.37
C SER A 707 -4.81 20.33 34.11
N ASP A 708 -4.21 21.48 34.39
CA ASP A 708 -2.91 21.57 35.05
C ASP A 708 -2.99 21.42 36.57
N HIS A 709 -4.14 21.66 37.18
CA HIS A 709 -4.22 21.82 38.61
C HIS A 709 -5.28 20.98 39.33
N PHE A 710 -6.17 20.35 38.61
CA PHE A 710 -7.29 19.58 39.17
C PHE A 710 -7.29 18.13 38.67
N THR A 711 -7.97 17.27 39.40
CA THR A 711 -8.09 15.85 39.02
C THR A 711 -9.03 15.68 37.80
N LYS A 712 -8.82 14.62 37.04
CA LYS A 712 -9.64 14.30 35.85
C LYS A 712 -11.15 14.21 36.17
N SER A 713 -11.50 13.70 37.34
CA SER A 713 -12.88 13.61 37.79
C SER A 713 -13.49 14.97 38.03
N GLU A 714 -12.77 15.89 38.71
CA GLU A 714 -13.21 17.26 38.96
C GLU A 714 -13.38 18.04 37.65
N ILE A 715 -12.43 17.84 36.69
CA ILE A 715 -12.53 18.49 35.40
C ILE A 715 -13.73 18.00 34.61
N ALA A 716 -14.02 16.68 34.61
CA ALA A 716 -15.18 16.14 33.94
C ALA A 716 -16.51 16.70 34.52
N LEU A 717 -16.60 16.77 35.83
CA LEU A 717 -17.77 17.37 36.51
C LEU A 717 -17.94 18.87 36.21
N ALA A 718 -16.83 19.63 36.19
CA ALA A 718 -16.85 21.04 35.84
C ALA A 718 -17.27 21.25 34.38
N LEU A 719 -16.75 20.49 33.45
CA LEU A 719 -17.10 20.56 32.02
C LEU A 719 -18.58 20.21 31.78
N ASP A 720 -19.13 19.22 32.49
CA ASP A 720 -20.55 18.87 32.43
C ASP A 720 -21.41 20.00 33.02
N GLY A 721 -20.99 20.60 34.16
CA GLY A 721 -21.65 21.75 34.75
C GLY A 721 -21.64 22.99 33.85
N ILE A 722 -20.51 23.30 33.23
CA ILE A 722 -20.37 24.39 32.24
C ILE A 722 -21.30 24.13 31.04
N LYS A 723 -21.32 22.91 30.52
CA LYS A 723 -22.18 22.52 29.40
C LYS A 723 -23.65 22.77 29.71
N ASP A 724 -24.13 22.27 30.85
CA ASP A 724 -25.53 22.39 31.24
C ASP A 724 -25.92 23.84 31.43
N LEU A 725 -25.08 24.64 32.09
CA LEU A 725 -25.26 26.06 32.29
C LEU A 725 -25.31 26.85 30.99
N CYS A 726 -24.34 26.62 30.13
CA CYS A 726 -24.23 27.29 28.82
C CYS A 726 -25.45 27.00 27.93
N TYR A 727 -25.92 25.75 27.85
CA TYR A 727 -27.13 25.44 27.09
C TYR A 727 -28.38 26.09 27.66
N ARG A 728 -28.54 26.11 28.99
CA ARG A 728 -29.64 26.75 29.63
C ARG A 728 -29.70 28.23 29.28
N TYR A 729 -28.57 28.94 29.39
CA TYR A 729 -28.51 30.36 29.09
C TYR A 729 -28.50 30.69 27.60
N ALA A 730 -27.98 29.82 26.75
CA ALA A 730 -28.17 29.95 25.31
C ALA A 730 -29.64 29.90 24.91
N THR A 731 -30.42 28.98 25.51
CA THR A 731 -31.87 28.92 25.29
C THR A 731 -32.60 30.14 25.82
N GLN A 732 -32.26 30.61 27.04
CA GLN A 732 -32.89 31.77 27.65
C GLN A 732 -32.53 33.09 26.95
N SER A 733 -31.37 33.19 26.32
CA SER A 733 -30.92 34.38 25.58
C SER A 733 -31.86 34.72 24.42
N GLY A 734 -32.47 33.70 23.81
CA GLY A 734 -33.26 33.87 22.58
C GLY A 734 -32.49 34.42 21.40
N LEU A 735 -31.14 34.37 21.45
CA LEU A 735 -30.27 34.85 20.36
C LEU A 735 -30.51 34.04 19.10
N THR A 736 -30.76 34.71 18.00
CA THR A 736 -30.93 34.09 16.70
C THR A 736 -30.09 34.88 15.68
N VAL A 737 -29.69 34.25 14.60
CA VAL A 737 -28.93 34.87 13.52
C VAL A 737 -29.71 34.67 12.21
N SER A 738 -29.95 35.79 11.50
CA SER A 738 -30.55 35.76 10.17
C SER A 738 -29.53 36.20 9.11
N VAL A 739 -29.89 35.98 7.84
CA VAL A 739 -29.07 36.46 6.71
C VAL A 739 -28.96 37.99 6.73
N ASP A 740 -29.97 38.69 7.20
CA ASP A 740 -30.02 40.15 7.27
C ASP A 740 -29.15 40.76 8.38
N ASP A 741 -28.70 39.94 9.34
CA ASP A 741 -27.77 40.39 10.39
C ASP A 741 -26.32 40.51 9.86
N VAL A 742 -26.01 39.85 8.74
CA VAL A 742 -24.70 39.99 8.07
C VAL A 742 -24.67 41.28 7.26
N LYS A 743 -24.32 42.39 7.89
CA LYS A 743 -24.27 43.71 7.24
C LYS A 743 -22.91 43.94 6.58
N THR A 744 -22.97 44.33 5.32
CA THR A 744 -21.75 44.77 4.63
C THR A 744 -21.27 46.10 5.23
N PRO A 745 -20.01 46.23 5.67
CA PRO A 745 -19.50 47.48 6.25
C PRO A 745 -19.50 48.57 5.18
N LYS A 746 -19.91 49.79 5.60
CA LYS A 746 -19.96 50.95 4.70
C LYS A 746 -18.57 51.30 4.12
N ALA A 747 -17.53 51.02 4.86
CA ALA A 747 -16.14 51.25 4.46
C ALA A 747 -15.61 50.24 3.41
N LYS A 748 -16.30 49.11 3.14
CA LYS A 748 -15.81 48.05 2.25
C LYS A 748 -15.40 48.57 0.90
N ARG A 749 -16.21 49.45 0.28
CA ARG A 749 -15.93 49.96 -1.08
C ARG A 749 -14.69 50.82 -1.08
N ALA A 750 -14.55 51.72 -0.13
CA ALA A 750 -13.36 52.57 -0.02
C ALA A 750 -12.07 51.79 0.27
N ILE A 751 -12.15 50.70 1.05
CA ILE A 751 -11.02 49.82 1.29
C ILE A 751 -10.63 49.08 0.00
N LEU A 752 -11.59 48.52 -0.74
CA LEU A 752 -11.34 47.84 -1.99
C LEU A 752 -10.75 48.75 -3.05
N ASP A 753 -11.33 49.97 -3.26
CA ASP A 753 -10.87 50.94 -4.25
C ASP A 753 -9.39 51.33 -3.99
N ARG A 754 -9.01 51.55 -2.70
CA ARG A 754 -7.61 51.84 -2.34
C ARG A 754 -6.65 50.71 -2.67
N HIS A 755 -7.01 49.45 -2.33
CA HIS A 755 -6.16 48.30 -2.62
C HIS A 755 -6.13 47.96 -4.11
N GLU A 756 -7.20 48.27 -4.88
CA GLU A 756 -7.23 48.15 -6.33
C GLU A 756 -6.26 49.16 -6.98
N GLU A 757 -6.21 50.43 -6.50
CA GLU A 757 -5.21 51.40 -6.95
C GLU A 757 -3.78 50.93 -6.69
N ASP A 758 -3.53 50.28 -5.55
CA ASP A 758 -2.21 49.75 -5.22
C ASP A 758 -1.85 48.56 -6.09
N ALA A 759 -2.81 47.64 -6.38
CA ALA A 759 -2.62 46.54 -7.32
C ALA A 759 -2.32 47.07 -8.75
N ASP A 760 -3.01 48.13 -9.18
CA ASP A 760 -2.76 48.80 -10.47
C ASP A 760 -1.37 49.39 -10.55
N LYS A 761 -0.83 49.93 -9.45
CA LYS A 761 0.54 50.42 -9.39
C LYS A 761 1.56 49.29 -9.61
N VAL A 762 1.33 48.15 -8.98
CA VAL A 762 2.17 46.94 -9.14
C VAL A 762 2.12 46.46 -10.58
N GLU A 763 0.92 46.38 -11.18
CA GLU A 763 0.75 45.97 -12.57
C GLU A 763 1.45 46.94 -13.55
N LYS A 764 1.41 48.28 -13.29
CA LYS A 764 2.15 49.28 -14.08
C LYS A 764 3.67 49.10 -13.96
N GLN A 765 4.18 48.78 -12.76
CA GLN A 765 5.60 48.47 -12.56
C GLN A 765 6.04 47.23 -13.34
N PHE A 766 5.22 46.18 -13.35
CA PHE A 766 5.47 45.00 -14.15
C PHE A 766 5.49 45.30 -15.67
N ARG A 767 4.49 46.05 -16.16
CA ARG A 767 4.46 46.44 -17.59
C ARG A 767 5.65 47.32 -18.00
N ARG A 768 6.26 48.06 -17.06
CA ARG A 768 7.49 48.83 -17.29
C ARG A 768 8.76 47.98 -17.16
N GLY A 769 8.64 46.69 -16.83
CA GLY A 769 9.79 45.80 -16.67
C GLY A 769 10.62 46.02 -15.40
N ILE A 770 10.05 46.74 -14.39
CA ILE A 770 10.75 47.07 -13.13
C ILE A 770 10.78 45.83 -12.21
N ILE A 771 9.71 45.00 -12.24
CA ILE A 771 9.55 43.84 -11.41
C ILE A 771 9.31 42.60 -12.29
N THR A 772 9.65 41.43 -11.77
CA THR A 772 9.40 40.15 -12.42
C THR A 772 7.94 39.67 -12.21
N ASP A 773 7.44 38.73 -13.03
CA ASP A 773 6.09 38.18 -12.86
C ASP A 773 5.90 37.49 -11.49
N GLY A 774 6.95 36.86 -10.97
CA GLY A 774 6.93 36.26 -9.64
C GLY A 774 6.75 37.28 -8.52
N GLU A 775 7.47 38.39 -8.58
CA GLU A 775 7.35 39.50 -7.64
C GLU A 775 5.98 40.20 -7.75
N ARG A 776 5.47 40.41 -8.97
CA ARG A 776 4.13 40.94 -9.18
C ARG A 776 3.08 40.11 -8.46
N ARG A 777 3.04 38.81 -8.71
CA ARG A 777 2.08 37.86 -8.07
C ARG A 777 2.20 37.88 -6.55
N GLN A 778 3.41 37.92 -6.04
CA GLN A 778 3.64 37.94 -4.59
C GLN A 778 3.14 39.24 -3.96
N GLN A 779 3.33 40.38 -4.61
CA GLN A 779 2.84 41.67 -4.14
C GLN A 779 1.31 41.77 -4.24
N GLU A 780 0.69 41.31 -5.33
CA GLU A 780 -0.76 41.22 -5.47
C GLU A 780 -1.42 40.34 -4.38
N VAL A 781 -0.88 39.17 -4.13
CA VAL A 781 -1.38 38.28 -3.05
C VAL A 781 -1.30 38.99 -1.71
N ARG A 782 -0.21 39.75 -1.43
CA ARG A 782 -0.04 40.50 -0.20
C ARG A 782 -1.09 41.61 -0.08
N ILE A 783 -1.30 42.39 -1.14
CA ILE A 783 -2.28 43.48 -1.17
C ILE A 783 -3.69 42.96 -0.90
N TRP A 784 -4.10 41.89 -1.59
CA TRP A 784 -5.44 41.33 -1.42
C TRP A 784 -5.62 40.61 -0.07
N THR A 785 -4.55 40.05 0.50
CA THR A 785 -4.58 39.50 1.87
C THR A 785 -4.79 40.61 2.90
N GLU A 786 -4.12 41.78 2.73
CA GLU A 786 -4.28 42.94 3.56
C GLU A 786 -5.69 43.55 3.43
N ALA A 787 -6.19 43.70 2.21
CA ALA A 787 -7.56 44.14 1.93
C ALA A 787 -8.61 43.24 2.62
N THR A 788 -8.41 41.92 2.56
CA THR A 788 -9.30 40.96 3.25
C THR A 788 -9.29 41.18 4.76
N ARG A 789 -8.12 41.38 5.34
CA ARG A 789 -7.96 41.63 6.77
C ARG A 789 -8.65 42.92 7.20
N GLU A 790 -8.44 44.03 6.46
CA GLU A 790 -9.07 45.33 6.77
C GLU A 790 -10.60 45.29 6.65
N VAL A 791 -11.12 44.60 5.61
CA VAL A 791 -12.57 44.40 5.48
C VAL A 791 -13.13 43.57 6.63
N GLN A 792 -12.39 42.53 7.06
CA GLN A 792 -12.77 41.68 8.18
C GLN A 792 -12.78 42.49 9.50
N GLU A 793 -11.77 43.34 9.74
CA GLU A 793 -11.71 44.24 10.90
C GLU A 793 -12.84 45.28 10.89
N ALA A 794 -13.18 45.82 9.72
CA ALA A 794 -14.28 46.76 9.57
C ALA A 794 -15.68 46.11 9.74
N MET A 795 -15.76 44.80 9.55
CA MET A 795 -16.96 44.03 9.74
C MET A 795 -17.21 43.64 11.21
N GLN A 796 -16.14 43.46 11.99
CA GLN A 796 -16.18 43.21 13.42
C GLN A 796 -16.55 44.49 14.20
#